data_65e8ddbe9c360439ce6e4bca63d2c8e1
#
_entry.id   65e8ddbe9c360439ce6e4bca63d2c8e1
#
_cell.length_a   1.000
_cell.length_b   1.000
_cell.length_c   1.000
_cell.angle_alpha   90.00
_cell.angle_beta   90.00
_cell.angle_gamma   90.00
#
_symmetry.space_group_name_H-M   'P 1'
#
loop_
_entity.id
_entity.type
_entity.pdbx_description
1 polymer ?
#
loop_
_entity_poly.entity_id
_entity_poly.type
_entity_poly.pdbx_seq_one_letter_code
_entity_poly.pdbx_strand_id
1 'polypeptide(L)'
;MTISLFSRKTRRVFRAFLLVSSLAGVVNAQDNVGDESTVIYRADYFAEFNPITAQDMVDRIPGVGGATGSGGGFGGGAGGGNGGRGLGGGGGSEIIINGKRMAGKSNQASGQLDRITAGQVDYIELIRGTSGDLDVRGSGVVVNVILLEELSSTALNVGVNMDRYADGESQPGGSFAVSGNLAKLGYVLSASAEPRYDHRITYEDSVLGDFTANDAIREDQIRDQTSYNYSANLDYEFSPNSSARLNALYSQNDNPTTLARRTVNLRVYPNTVALQREELPGERDNWEIGADYELRTQQGSRFKALVISNQGNVDSVRKRYDVAEDGSEELTLFLDTGSVTKERIARGSFTFDIFDSQDVEVGIERAQTILDSRLAYGIKDEDGIPDPALGGLVAQSVSNAVSTVEEMRYEPFLIHNWQLNSQMSLETSMLYESSEISQSGEKSLSRDFGFFKPKIDFRYDLTPQLQVRGTIEKRVRQLRFGDFVASNDDQDNDSNVLGGNENLKPEWLWAYDLKGEYRLPNDVGVVSAGVWYHQHTNVIERIDATVNESNLQSIAGNIGEGHMYGLNAAASIRMRMIDMPNLLVTANFNVKDSSVTDPFLGIDRRFANFDRGRLRLGMRHDVTSLGISYGMEWNNRFDANMKRYEIDDIELRAGDPNVTAFVQFVDRRGITYRLDVLNANDNMQCRERQRFVGRMSDGILEEIEDNCGGSGRTLSLKINGNF
;
A
#
# COMPACT_ATOMS: atom_id res chain seq x y z
N MET A 1 -3.76 -13.33 -39.14
CA MET A 1 -2.86 -14.42 -39.66
C MET A 1 -2.05 -14.91 -38.46
N THR A 2 -2.40 -16.05 -37.95
CA THR A 2 -1.97 -16.60 -36.66
C THR A 2 -0.53 -17.11 -36.77
N ILE A 3 0.39 -16.55 -35.98
CA ILE A 3 1.71 -17.17 -35.81
C ILE A 3 1.77 -17.76 -34.40
N SER A 4 1.59 -19.08 -34.34
CA SER A 4 1.82 -19.89 -33.16
C SER A 4 3.30 -20.23 -33.09
N LEU A 5 3.96 -19.79 -32.01
CA LEU A 5 5.27 -20.30 -31.61
C LEU A 5 5.26 -20.47 -30.07
N PHE A 6 4.68 -21.54 -29.61
CA PHE A 6 5.00 -22.07 -28.27
C PHE A 6 5.51 -23.50 -28.37
N SER A 7 6.81 -23.59 -28.18
CA SER A 7 7.62 -24.80 -28.23
C SER A 7 7.33 -25.74 -27.05
N ARG A 8 7.21 -27.02 -27.36
CA ARG A 8 7.02 -28.21 -26.52
C ARG A 8 8.16 -28.43 -25.50
N LYS A 9 8.25 -27.65 -24.42
CA LYS A 9 9.23 -28.00 -23.33
C LYS A 9 8.68 -27.91 -21.89
N THR A 10 7.40 -27.66 -21.69
CA THR A 10 6.82 -27.42 -20.35
C THR A 10 6.17 -28.66 -19.69
N ARG A 11 6.42 -29.87 -20.14
CA ARG A 11 5.80 -31.10 -19.57
C ARG A 11 6.62 -31.84 -18.51
N ARG A 12 7.76 -31.35 -18.05
CA ARG A 12 8.62 -32.07 -17.09
C ARG A 12 8.78 -31.46 -15.70
N VAL A 13 8.16 -30.33 -15.38
CA VAL A 13 8.32 -29.66 -14.09
C VAL A 13 7.21 -30.00 -13.08
N PHE A 14 6.13 -30.65 -13.48
CA PHE A 14 4.96 -30.90 -12.61
C PHE A 14 4.99 -32.24 -11.84
N ARG A 15 6.13 -32.96 -11.80
CA ARG A 15 6.25 -34.26 -11.09
C ARG A 15 7.14 -34.26 -9.85
N ALA A 16 7.61 -33.12 -9.37
CA ALA A 16 8.55 -33.05 -8.24
C ALA A 16 7.91 -32.60 -6.90
N PHE A 17 6.60 -32.47 -6.80
CA PHE A 17 5.93 -31.95 -5.58
C PHE A 17 5.13 -32.98 -4.76
N LEU A 18 5.32 -34.27 -5.00
CA LEU A 18 4.59 -35.33 -4.29
C LEU A 18 5.53 -36.42 -3.80
N LEU A 19 6.45 -36.08 -2.88
CA LEU A 19 7.21 -37.08 -2.09
C LEU A 19 7.86 -36.41 -0.86
N VAL A 20 7.06 -36.05 0.13
CA VAL A 20 7.53 -35.91 1.53
C VAL A 20 6.49 -36.57 2.41
N SER A 21 6.60 -37.88 2.58
CA SER A 21 5.98 -38.60 3.65
C SER A 21 6.99 -39.53 4.29
N SER A 22 7.08 -39.46 5.61
CA SER A 22 7.80 -40.30 6.54
C SER A 22 9.24 -39.93 6.90
N LEU A 23 9.34 -39.16 7.99
CA LEU A 23 10.38 -39.33 9.02
C LEU A 23 9.83 -38.76 10.35
N ALA A 24 9.17 -39.62 11.10
CA ALA A 24 8.80 -39.34 12.48
C ALA A 24 10.01 -39.66 13.38
N GLY A 25 10.69 -38.62 13.83
CA GLY A 25 11.70 -38.69 14.90
C GLY A 25 11.19 -37.91 16.11
N VAL A 26 10.94 -38.62 17.20
CA VAL A 26 10.54 -38.07 18.50
C VAL A 26 11.69 -37.24 19.08
N VAL A 27 11.52 -35.96 19.29
CA VAL A 27 12.39 -35.12 20.11
C VAL A 27 11.50 -34.30 21.06
N ASN A 28 11.84 -34.39 22.36
CA ASN A 28 11.15 -33.78 23.47
C ASN A 28 11.02 -32.27 23.30
N ALA A 29 9.78 -31.79 23.31
CA ALA A 29 9.47 -30.37 23.41
C ALA A 29 9.63 -29.94 24.87
N GLN A 30 10.32 -28.82 25.09
CA GLN A 30 10.27 -28.10 26.38
C GLN A 30 8.87 -27.49 26.56
N ASP A 31 8.33 -27.68 27.74
CA ASP A 31 7.04 -27.15 28.17
C ASP A 31 7.03 -25.61 28.12
N ASN A 32 6.35 -25.06 27.14
CA ASN A 32 5.83 -23.70 27.20
C ASN A 32 4.32 -23.78 27.38
N VAL A 33 3.88 -23.48 28.59
CA VAL A 33 2.47 -23.30 28.95
C VAL A 33 2.07 -21.91 28.43
N GLY A 34 1.75 -21.80 27.15
CA GLY A 34 1.14 -20.67 26.50
C GLY A 34 0.11 -21.18 25.48
N ASP A 35 -0.87 -20.36 25.14
CA ASP A 35 -1.84 -20.67 24.08
C ASP A 35 -1.06 -21.18 22.86
N GLU A 36 -1.40 -22.36 22.34
CA GLU A 36 -0.73 -23.00 21.18
C GLU A 36 -0.72 -22.12 19.91
N SER A 37 -1.47 -21.02 19.93
CA SER A 37 -1.53 -20.01 18.85
C SER A 37 -0.39 -18.99 18.89
N THR A 38 0.33 -18.86 20.00
CA THR A 38 1.37 -17.84 20.22
C THR A 38 2.75 -18.49 20.21
N VAL A 39 3.68 -17.92 19.42
CA VAL A 39 5.08 -18.32 19.40
C VAL A 39 5.93 -17.18 19.93
N ILE A 40 6.73 -17.47 20.96
CA ILE A 40 7.58 -16.48 21.63
C ILE A 40 9.03 -16.64 21.16
N TYR A 41 9.60 -15.56 20.63
CA TYR A 41 11.01 -15.44 20.27
C TYR A 41 11.70 -14.53 21.28
N ARG A 42 12.46 -15.09 22.21
CA ARG A 42 13.23 -14.34 23.22
C ARG A 42 14.42 -13.62 22.60
N ALA A 43 14.93 -12.59 23.26
CA ALA A 43 16.07 -11.82 22.79
C ALA A 43 17.34 -12.67 22.50
N ASP A 44 17.55 -13.77 23.25
CA ASP A 44 18.64 -14.70 23.05
C ASP A 44 18.59 -15.47 21.72
N TYR A 45 17.38 -15.73 21.18
CA TYR A 45 17.21 -16.31 19.83
C TYR A 45 17.88 -15.43 18.75
N PHE A 46 17.88 -14.13 18.95
CA PHE A 46 18.44 -13.18 17.99
C PHE A 46 19.91 -12.84 18.22
N ALA A 47 20.47 -13.23 19.38
CA ALA A 47 21.83 -12.83 19.77
C ALA A 47 22.90 -13.22 18.75
N GLU A 48 22.76 -14.38 18.09
CA GLU A 48 23.70 -14.82 17.06
C GLU A 48 23.73 -13.92 15.81
N PHE A 49 22.63 -13.21 15.54
CA PHE A 49 22.46 -12.35 14.36
C PHE A 49 22.91 -10.90 14.60
N ASN A 50 23.28 -10.54 15.84
CA ASN A 50 23.64 -9.19 16.23
C ASN A 50 22.65 -8.12 15.72
N PRO A 51 21.34 -8.22 16.03
CA PRO A 51 20.36 -7.26 15.57
C PRO A 51 20.62 -5.90 16.23
N ILE A 52 20.33 -4.82 15.51
CA ILE A 52 20.49 -3.46 16.03
C ILE A 52 19.14 -2.88 16.41
N THR A 53 18.11 -3.16 15.64
CA THR A 53 16.75 -2.66 15.86
C THR A 53 15.77 -3.81 16.08
N ALA A 54 14.58 -3.48 16.60
CA ALA A 54 13.48 -4.42 16.69
C ALA A 54 13.05 -4.92 15.29
N GLN A 55 13.16 -4.08 14.25
CA GLN A 55 12.90 -4.47 12.87
C GLN A 55 13.88 -5.56 12.41
N ASP A 56 15.16 -5.42 12.73
CA ASP A 56 16.16 -6.44 12.45
C ASP A 56 15.82 -7.79 13.08
N MET A 57 15.21 -7.79 14.28
CA MET A 57 14.76 -9.02 14.94
C MET A 57 13.55 -9.62 14.20
N VAL A 58 12.56 -8.80 13.90
CA VAL A 58 11.33 -9.22 13.21
C VAL A 58 11.63 -9.80 11.82
N ASP A 59 12.56 -9.22 11.07
CA ASP A 59 12.98 -9.69 9.74
C ASP A 59 13.62 -11.09 9.75
N ARG A 60 14.05 -11.56 10.91
CA ARG A 60 14.66 -12.87 11.08
C ARG A 60 13.69 -13.95 11.54
N ILE A 61 12.44 -13.57 11.83
CA ILE A 61 11.38 -14.51 12.23
C ILE A 61 10.80 -15.17 10.98
N PRO A 62 10.83 -16.50 10.86
CA PRO A 62 10.20 -17.20 9.74
C PRO A 62 8.69 -16.91 9.64
N GLY A 63 8.24 -16.54 8.46
CA GLY A 63 6.83 -16.21 8.19
C GLY A 63 6.45 -14.75 8.44
N VAL A 64 7.33 -13.93 8.97
CA VAL A 64 7.10 -12.50 9.25
C VAL A 64 7.90 -11.58 8.32
N GLY A 65 9.14 -11.89 8.01
CA GLY A 65 10.09 -11.03 7.27
C GLY A 65 9.65 -10.60 5.86
N GLY A 66 8.63 -11.23 5.29
CA GLY A 66 8.01 -10.78 4.03
C GLY A 66 6.74 -9.94 4.24
N ALA A 67 6.28 -9.78 5.47
CA ALA A 67 5.04 -9.09 5.82
C ALA A 67 5.26 -7.63 6.27
N THR A 68 6.49 -7.29 6.66
CA THR A 68 6.84 -5.96 7.18
C THR A 68 7.52 -5.05 6.14
N GLY A 69 8.07 -5.64 5.07
CA GLY A 69 8.57 -4.86 3.93
C GLY A 69 7.41 -4.24 3.15
N SER A 70 7.55 -2.99 2.75
CA SER A 70 6.57 -2.14 2.04
C SER A 70 5.98 -2.80 0.79
N GLY A 71 5.10 -3.77 0.95
CA GLY A 71 4.45 -4.46 -0.17
C GLY A 71 3.64 -5.68 0.21
N GLY A 72 2.44 -5.48 0.69
CA GLY A 72 1.38 -6.45 0.59
C GLY A 72 1.45 -7.67 1.48
N GLY A 73 1.01 -7.54 2.71
CA GLY A 73 0.56 -8.67 3.52
C GLY A 73 -0.54 -9.45 2.78
N PHE A 74 -0.60 -10.77 3.01
CA PHE A 74 -1.67 -11.64 2.55
C PHE A 74 -3.05 -11.07 2.90
N GLY A 75 -3.83 -10.64 1.93
CA GLY A 75 -5.18 -10.10 2.12
C GLY A 75 -5.46 -8.76 1.44
N GLY A 76 -4.44 -8.09 0.88
CA GLY A 76 -4.65 -6.90 0.06
C GLY A 76 -5.19 -7.28 -1.31
N GLY A 77 -6.50 -7.24 -1.48
CA GLY A 77 -7.14 -7.27 -2.80
C GLY A 77 -6.59 -6.15 -3.67
N ALA A 78 -6.41 -6.44 -4.96
CA ALA A 78 -6.03 -5.49 -5.98
C ALA A 78 -7.00 -4.29 -6.00
N GLY A 79 -6.55 -3.17 -5.51
CA GLY A 79 -7.27 -1.91 -5.48
C GLY A 79 -6.35 -0.88 -4.87
N GLY A 80 -5.74 -0.06 -5.72
CA GLY A 80 -4.74 0.94 -5.38
C GLY A 80 -5.03 1.74 -4.12
N GLY A 81 -3.97 2.00 -3.40
CA GLY A 81 -3.86 2.69 -2.15
C GLY A 81 -4.89 3.79 -1.89
N ASN A 82 -5.72 3.50 -0.95
CA ASN A 82 -6.25 4.48 -0.01
C ASN A 82 -6.60 3.68 1.23
N GLY A 83 -5.90 3.91 2.33
CA GLY A 83 -6.32 3.43 3.62
C GLY A 83 -7.78 3.82 3.83
N GLY A 84 -8.64 2.83 4.13
CA GLY A 84 -10.05 3.07 4.36
C GLY A 84 -10.25 4.20 5.35
N ARG A 85 -11.26 5.04 5.12
CA ARG A 85 -11.65 6.08 6.06
C ARG A 85 -12.07 5.42 7.39
N GLY A 86 -11.76 6.03 8.52
CA GLY A 86 -11.95 5.39 9.81
C GLY A 86 -10.88 4.36 10.17
N LEU A 87 -11.05 3.59 11.24
CA LEU A 87 -10.10 2.60 11.74
C LEU A 87 -10.33 1.18 11.19
N GLY A 88 -11.39 0.98 10.43
CA GLY A 88 -11.79 -0.33 9.93
C GLY A 88 -11.25 -0.65 8.55
N GLY A 89 -10.04 -1.15 8.38
CA GLY A 89 -9.63 -1.50 7.03
C GLY A 89 -8.20 -1.98 6.82
N GLY A 90 -7.65 -2.83 7.66
CA GLY A 90 -6.32 -3.40 7.41
C GLY A 90 -6.29 -4.91 7.63
N GLY A 91 -6.45 -5.70 6.59
CA GLY A 91 -6.30 -7.16 6.64
C GLY A 91 -4.86 -7.63 6.43
N GLY A 92 -3.86 -6.93 6.93
CA GLY A 92 -2.44 -7.30 6.90
C GLY A 92 -1.93 -7.80 8.24
N SER A 93 -0.66 -8.27 8.30
CA SER A 93 0.03 -8.53 9.57
C SER A 93 0.09 -7.24 10.38
N GLU A 94 -0.42 -7.29 11.61
CA GLU A 94 -0.45 -6.14 12.51
C GLU A 94 0.74 -6.19 13.46
N ILE A 95 1.43 -5.07 13.57
CA ILE A 95 2.52 -4.89 14.52
C ILE A 95 2.00 -4.09 15.70
N ILE A 96 2.20 -4.61 16.90
CA ILE A 96 1.84 -3.95 18.14
C ILE A 96 3.06 -3.93 19.08
N ILE A 97 3.08 -2.98 20.00
CA ILE A 97 4.16 -2.82 20.97
C ILE A 97 3.56 -2.89 22.36
N ASN A 98 4.10 -3.76 23.22
CA ASN A 98 3.60 -4.01 24.58
C ASN A 98 2.09 -4.32 24.59
N GLY A 99 1.62 -5.14 23.65
CA GLY A 99 0.21 -5.54 23.53
C GLY A 99 -0.73 -4.44 23.04
N LYS A 100 -0.22 -3.29 22.60
CA LYS A 100 -1.02 -2.12 22.28
C LYS A 100 -0.84 -1.69 20.83
N ARG A 101 -1.95 -1.44 20.14
CA ARG A 101 -1.96 -0.83 18.82
C ARG A 101 -1.65 0.66 18.92
N MET A 102 -0.95 1.18 17.93
CA MET A 102 -0.69 2.63 17.83
C MET A 102 -1.97 3.40 17.52
N ALA A 103 -2.18 4.52 18.24
CA ALA A 103 -3.28 5.44 17.97
C ALA A 103 -2.90 6.39 16.81
N GLY A 104 -3.04 5.91 15.58
CA GLY A 104 -2.74 6.69 14.37
C GLY A 104 -3.00 5.88 13.11
N LYS A 105 -3.23 6.56 11.99
CA LYS A 105 -3.37 5.97 10.66
C LYS A 105 -2.05 5.99 9.90
N SER A 106 -1.36 7.12 9.95
CA SER A 106 -0.13 7.37 9.20
C SER A 106 1.11 7.05 10.02
N ASN A 107 1.03 7.14 11.33
CA ASN A 107 2.12 6.79 12.25
C ASN A 107 2.07 5.30 12.59
N GLN A 108 2.42 4.45 11.63
CA GLN A 108 2.33 3.01 11.78
C GLN A 108 3.47 2.43 12.63
N ALA A 109 3.17 1.37 13.39
CA ALA A 109 4.13 0.66 14.25
C ALA A 109 5.33 0.11 13.47
N SER A 110 5.17 -0.28 12.20
CA SER A 110 6.28 -0.78 11.37
C SER A 110 7.43 0.23 11.23
N GLY A 111 7.14 1.52 11.04
CA GLY A 111 8.16 2.56 10.99
C GLY A 111 8.81 2.87 12.36
N GLN A 112 8.27 2.34 13.46
CA GLN A 112 8.85 2.50 14.80
C GLN A 112 9.82 1.40 15.16
N LEU A 113 9.66 0.20 14.61
CA LEU A 113 10.57 -0.91 14.89
C LEU A 113 12.02 -0.59 14.52
N ASP A 114 12.24 0.21 13.49
CA ASP A 114 13.58 0.71 13.12
C ASP A 114 14.17 1.67 14.15
N ARG A 115 13.34 2.27 15.01
CA ARG A 115 13.71 3.26 16.03
C ARG A 115 13.87 2.66 17.43
N ILE A 116 13.35 1.44 17.65
CA ILE A 116 13.50 0.69 18.87
C ILE A 116 14.78 -0.13 18.76
N THR A 117 15.71 0.02 19.70
CA THR A 117 16.95 -0.76 19.69
C THR A 117 16.65 -2.22 20.08
N ALA A 118 17.38 -3.18 19.50
CA ALA A 118 17.24 -4.59 19.84
C ALA A 118 17.47 -4.85 21.35
N GLY A 119 18.35 -4.07 22.01
CA GLY A 119 18.60 -4.15 23.44
C GLY A 119 17.44 -3.69 24.33
N GLN A 120 16.42 -3.05 23.78
CA GLN A 120 15.19 -2.67 24.49
C GLN A 120 14.11 -3.77 24.39
N VAL A 121 14.27 -4.78 23.52
CA VAL A 121 13.32 -5.84 23.30
C VAL A 121 13.58 -6.99 24.26
N ASP A 122 12.59 -7.39 25.04
CA ASP A 122 12.64 -8.59 25.88
C ASP A 122 12.34 -9.84 25.03
N TYR A 123 11.22 -9.82 24.32
CA TYR A 123 10.83 -10.88 23.38
C TYR A 123 9.85 -10.38 22.33
N ILE A 124 9.66 -11.17 21.29
CA ILE A 124 8.68 -10.93 20.25
C ILE A 124 7.68 -12.09 20.25
N GLU A 125 6.39 -11.76 20.33
CA GLU A 125 5.30 -12.72 20.22
C GLU A 125 4.74 -12.71 18.82
N LEU A 126 4.64 -13.89 18.24
CA LEU A 126 3.95 -14.11 16.97
C LEU A 126 2.60 -14.76 17.28
N ILE A 127 1.52 -13.97 17.21
CA ILE A 127 0.17 -14.38 17.57
C ILE A 127 -0.60 -14.68 16.28
N ARG A 128 -1.11 -15.91 16.17
CA ARG A 128 -1.81 -16.44 15.00
C ARG A 128 -3.29 -16.65 15.25
N GLY A 129 -3.92 -15.72 15.89
CA GLY A 129 -5.32 -15.80 16.22
C GLY A 129 -5.81 -14.51 16.81
N THR A 130 -7.10 -14.44 17.07
CA THR A 130 -7.66 -13.36 17.87
C THR A 130 -7.33 -13.65 19.32
N SER A 131 -6.69 -12.71 19.98
CA SER A 131 -6.53 -12.71 21.44
C SER A 131 -7.43 -11.60 21.98
N GLY A 132 -8.43 -11.96 22.78
CA GLY A 132 -9.34 -11.00 23.41
C GLY A 132 -8.63 -9.96 24.26
N ASP A 133 -7.42 -10.28 24.73
CA ASP A 133 -6.57 -9.40 25.53
C ASP A 133 -5.85 -8.34 24.70
N LEU A 134 -5.74 -8.52 23.39
CA LEU A 134 -5.06 -7.60 22.50
C LEU A 134 -6.06 -6.77 21.70
N ASP A 135 -5.74 -5.50 21.48
CA ASP A 135 -6.55 -4.61 20.63
C ASP A 135 -6.24 -4.85 19.16
N VAL A 136 -6.44 -6.09 18.71
CA VAL A 136 -6.13 -6.51 17.36
C VAL A 136 -7.37 -7.03 16.67
N ARG A 137 -7.69 -6.46 15.54
CA ARG A 137 -8.82 -6.85 14.71
C ARG A 137 -8.31 -7.32 13.37
N GLY A 138 -8.42 -8.57 13.11
CA GLY A 138 -8.07 -9.07 11.79
C GLY A 138 -7.70 -10.53 11.77
N SER A 139 -7.74 -11.06 10.55
CA SER A 139 -7.38 -12.43 10.25
C SER A 139 -5.87 -12.64 10.00
N GLY A 140 -5.06 -11.63 10.28
CA GLY A 140 -3.61 -11.65 10.07
C GLY A 140 -2.83 -12.28 11.22
N VAL A 141 -1.53 -12.39 11.00
CA VAL A 141 -0.55 -12.68 12.05
C VAL A 141 -0.24 -11.37 12.77
N VAL A 142 -0.29 -11.37 14.10
CA VAL A 142 0.08 -10.22 14.92
C VAL A 142 1.49 -10.40 15.44
N VAL A 143 2.33 -9.39 15.23
CA VAL A 143 3.68 -9.32 15.78
C VAL A 143 3.64 -8.36 16.96
N ASN A 144 3.75 -8.91 18.17
CA ASN A 144 3.77 -8.12 19.39
C ASN A 144 5.22 -8.02 19.91
N VAL A 145 5.77 -6.82 19.87
CA VAL A 145 7.12 -6.55 20.38
C VAL A 145 7.02 -6.10 21.82
N ILE A 146 7.51 -6.94 22.72
CA ILE A 146 7.52 -6.66 24.16
C ILE A 146 8.87 -6.04 24.54
N LEU A 147 8.80 -4.87 25.16
CA LEU A 147 9.97 -4.13 25.62
C LEU A 147 10.27 -4.44 27.09
N LEU A 148 11.54 -4.37 27.45
CA LEU A 148 12.00 -4.54 28.83
C LEU A 148 11.41 -3.45 29.75
N GLU A 149 10.80 -3.83 30.85
CA GLU A 149 10.16 -2.91 31.80
C GLU A 149 11.16 -2.02 32.58
N GLU A 150 12.40 -2.48 32.80
CA GLU A 150 13.37 -1.86 33.71
C GLU A 150 14.41 -0.96 33.02
N LEU A 151 14.32 -0.73 31.71
CA LEU A 151 15.30 0.14 31.04
C LEU A 151 14.98 1.61 31.26
N SER A 152 15.58 2.20 32.27
CA SER A 152 15.69 3.68 32.44
C SER A 152 16.72 4.33 31.47
N SER A 153 17.26 3.58 30.50
CA SER A 153 18.27 4.09 29.58
C SER A 153 17.61 4.75 28.36
N THR A 154 18.04 5.97 28.09
CA THR A 154 17.76 6.63 26.82
C THR A 154 18.60 5.98 25.73
N ALA A 155 17.97 5.56 24.66
CA ALA A 155 18.62 5.07 23.45
C ALA A 155 18.57 6.15 22.35
N LEU A 156 19.67 6.30 21.67
CA LEU A 156 19.83 7.24 20.56
C LEU A 156 20.15 6.48 19.28
N ASN A 157 19.30 6.61 18.27
CA ASN A 157 19.54 6.07 16.93
C ASN A 157 19.86 7.22 15.97
N VAL A 158 20.96 7.09 15.22
CA VAL A 158 21.38 8.05 14.21
C VAL A 158 21.69 7.31 12.92
N GLY A 159 21.04 7.72 11.83
CA GLY A 159 21.24 7.20 10.49
C GLY A 159 21.67 8.30 9.53
N VAL A 160 22.56 7.98 8.60
CA VAL A 160 22.86 8.80 7.43
C VAL A 160 22.88 7.92 6.20
N ASN A 161 22.40 8.45 5.08
CA ASN A 161 22.42 7.76 3.80
C ASN A 161 22.89 8.69 2.68
N MET A 162 23.40 8.06 1.61
CA MET A 162 23.74 8.70 0.35
C MET A 162 23.20 7.82 -0.77
N ASP A 163 22.27 8.36 -1.54
CA ASP A 163 21.68 7.68 -2.67
C ASP A 163 22.30 8.19 -3.97
N ARG A 164 22.78 7.26 -4.81
CA ARG A 164 23.38 7.52 -6.12
C ARG A 164 22.48 6.97 -7.21
N TYR A 165 21.98 7.84 -8.08
CA TYR A 165 21.03 7.50 -9.15
C TYR A 165 21.74 7.20 -10.46
N ALA A 166 21.00 6.62 -11.42
CA ALA A 166 21.55 6.14 -12.70
C ALA A 166 22.12 7.29 -13.57
N ASP A 167 21.54 8.48 -13.50
CA ASP A 167 22.00 9.67 -14.20
C ASP A 167 23.25 10.30 -13.60
N GLY A 168 23.64 9.83 -12.42
CA GLY A 168 24.80 10.33 -11.72
C GLY A 168 24.50 11.33 -10.61
N GLU A 169 23.23 11.66 -10.36
CA GLU A 169 22.84 12.49 -9.24
C GLU A 169 23.09 11.78 -7.90
N SER A 170 23.39 12.53 -6.85
CA SER A 170 23.67 11.99 -5.52
C SER A 170 22.98 12.83 -4.46
N GLN A 171 22.07 12.20 -3.70
CA GLN A 171 21.24 12.86 -2.71
C GLN A 171 21.53 12.33 -1.31
N PRO A 172 21.88 13.20 -0.34
CA PRO A 172 22.08 12.82 1.04
C PRO A 172 20.75 12.74 1.79
N GLY A 173 20.68 11.81 2.74
CA GLY A 173 19.57 11.70 3.68
C GLY A 173 20.07 11.40 5.09
N GLY A 174 19.15 11.44 6.05
CA GLY A 174 19.49 11.09 7.41
C GLY A 174 18.27 11.02 8.33
N SER A 175 18.47 10.30 9.43
CA SER A 175 17.45 10.12 10.45
C SER A 175 18.05 10.20 11.85
N PHE A 176 17.21 10.61 12.77
CA PHE A 176 17.53 10.72 14.19
C PHE A 176 16.32 10.25 14.99
N ALA A 177 16.56 9.39 15.99
CA ALA A 177 15.52 9.02 16.93
C ALA A 177 16.07 8.91 18.33
N VAL A 178 15.27 9.34 19.31
CA VAL A 178 15.53 9.14 20.72
C VAL A 178 14.36 8.45 21.37
N SER A 179 14.63 7.38 22.12
CA SER A 179 13.62 6.60 22.83
C SER A 179 14.07 6.30 24.24
N GLY A 180 13.12 6.12 25.14
CA GLY A 180 13.42 5.76 26.53
C GLY A 180 12.20 5.82 27.42
N ASN A 181 12.45 5.53 28.72
CA ASN A 181 11.46 5.64 29.78
C ASN A 181 11.91 6.65 30.83
N LEU A 182 11.04 7.59 31.17
CA LEU A 182 11.24 8.55 32.26
C LEU A 182 10.18 8.28 33.33
N ALA A 183 10.49 7.46 34.28
CA ALA A 183 9.54 6.94 35.28
C ALA A 183 8.36 6.23 34.59
N LYS A 184 7.17 6.84 34.63
CA LYS A 184 5.93 6.31 34.05
C LYS A 184 5.69 6.76 32.60
N LEU A 185 6.59 7.54 32.04
CA LEU A 185 6.47 8.06 30.69
C LEU A 185 7.45 7.35 29.75
N GLY A 186 6.93 6.51 28.87
CA GLY A 186 7.64 6.02 27.69
C GLY A 186 7.58 7.06 26.56
N TYR A 187 8.67 7.22 25.81
CA TYR A 187 8.71 8.16 24.71
C TYR A 187 9.57 7.65 23.54
N VAL A 188 9.13 7.98 22.32
CA VAL A 188 9.89 7.83 21.08
C VAL A 188 9.71 9.10 20.27
N LEU A 189 10.80 9.84 20.05
CA LEU A 189 10.83 11.05 19.21
C LEU A 189 11.71 10.80 18.02
N SER A 190 11.30 11.21 16.82
CA SER A 190 12.13 11.04 15.62
C SER A 190 11.98 12.16 14.63
N ALA A 191 13.06 12.37 13.87
CA ALA A 191 13.11 13.24 12.70
C ALA A 191 13.87 12.55 11.57
N SER A 192 13.42 12.68 10.32
CA SER A 192 14.15 12.21 9.15
C SER A 192 14.03 13.19 7.98
N ALA A 193 15.07 13.20 7.15
CA ALA A 193 15.10 13.85 5.85
C ALA A 193 15.57 12.80 4.83
N GLU A 194 14.64 12.33 3.99
CA GLU A 194 14.90 11.24 3.05
C GLU A 194 14.79 11.76 1.61
N PRO A 195 15.85 11.61 0.80
CA PRO A 195 15.78 11.98 -0.61
C PRO A 195 14.84 11.04 -1.37
N ARG A 196 14.11 11.62 -2.30
CA ARG A 196 13.24 10.90 -3.23
C ARG A 196 13.41 11.44 -4.64
N TYR A 197 14.65 11.49 -5.07
CA TYR A 197 14.96 11.83 -6.45
C TYR A 197 14.52 10.73 -7.41
N ASP A 198 13.99 11.11 -8.55
CA ASP A 198 13.60 10.19 -9.63
C ASP A 198 13.84 10.87 -10.97
N HIS A 199 14.72 10.32 -11.80
CA HIS A 199 14.90 10.72 -13.19
C HIS A 199 14.40 9.59 -14.09
N ARG A 200 13.21 9.77 -14.63
CA ARG A 200 12.57 8.82 -15.52
C ARG A 200 12.76 9.24 -16.98
N ILE A 201 13.24 8.32 -17.79
CA ILE A 201 13.30 8.47 -19.23
C ILE A 201 12.27 7.54 -19.85
N THR A 202 11.44 8.08 -20.72
CA THR A 202 10.38 7.36 -21.41
C THR A 202 10.55 7.53 -22.93
N TYR A 203 10.33 6.44 -23.65
CA TYR A 203 10.29 6.40 -25.10
C TYR A 203 8.93 5.89 -25.54
N GLU A 204 8.34 6.57 -26.51
CA GLU A 204 7.07 6.19 -27.11
C GLU A 204 7.20 6.19 -28.61
N ASP A 205 6.78 5.12 -29.24
CA ASP A 205 6.60 5.01 -30.69
C ASP A 205 5.12 4.79 -30.98
N SER A 206 4.57 5.53 -31.97
CA SER A 206 3.17 5.38 -32.31
C SER A 206 2.98 5.08 -33.79
N VAL A 207 1.88 4.36 -34.08
CA VAL A 207 1.43 4.05 -35.42
C VAL A 207 -0.05 4.39 -35.59
N LEU A 208 -0.44 4.90 -36.74
CA LEU A 208 -1.85 5.13 -37.05
C LEU A 208 -2.65 3.82 -37.20
N GLY A 209 -3.96 3.91 -37.28
CA GLY A 209 -4.84 2.77 -37.47
C GLY A 209 -4.61 1.93 -38.71
N ASP A 210 -3.95 2.50 -39.74
CA ASP A 210 -3.48 1.79 -40.94
C ASP A 210 -2.06 1.21 -40.79
N PHE A 211 -1.49 1.25 -39.56
CA PHE A 211 -0.15 0.81 -39.22
C PHE A 211 1.00 1.57 -39.88
N THR A 212 0.75 2.75 -40.39
CA THR A 212 1.82 3.68 -40.81
C THR A 212 2.40 4.39 -39.61
N ALA A 213 3.71 4.69 -39.62
CA ALA A 213 4.37 5.40 -38.53
C ALA A 213 3.75 6.80 -38.34
N ASN A 214 3.44 7.13 -37.08
CA ASN A 214 2.86 8.43 -36.71
C ASN A 214 3.94 9.34 -36.13
N ASP A 215 4.41 9.04 -34.93
CA ASP A 215 5.45 9.82 -34.27
C ASP A 215 6.37 8.97 -33.38
N ALA A 216 7.42 9.62 -32.88
CA ALA A 216 8.31 9.09 -31.86
C ALA A 216 8.56 10.16 -30.81
N ILE A 217 8.29 9.83 -29.53
CA ILE A 217 8.38 10.74 -28.41
C ILE A 217 9.47 10.27 -27.45
N ARG A 218 10.25 11.20 -26.97
CA ARG A 218 11.13 11.00 -25.83
C ARG A 218 10.78 12.00 -24.74
N GLU A 219 10.62 11.51 -23.50
CA GLU A 219 10.41 12.31 -22.31
C GLU A 219 11.51 12.08 -21.30
N ASP A 220 12.01 13.17 -20.75
CA ASP A 220 12.92 13.21 -19.62
C ASP A 220 12.19 13.89 -18.45
N GLN A 221 11.76 13.13 -17.46
CA GLN A 221 11.06 13.61 -16.27
C GLN A 221 11.97 13.54 -15.06
N ILE A 222 12.20 14.67 -14.41
CA ILE A 222 13.00 14.75 -13.17
C ILE A 222 12.10 15.22 -12.04
N ARG A 223 12.07 14.42 -10.99
CA ARG A 223 11.50 14.77 -9.69
C ARG A 223 12.62 14.88 -8.68
N ASP A 224 12.85 16.08 -8.18
CA ASP A 224 13.85 16.33 -7.13
C ASP A 224 13.13 16.71 -5.84
N GLN A 225 13.14 15.80 -4.87
CA GLN A 225 12.30 15.84 -3.70
C GLN A 225 13.05 15.36 -2.47
N THR A 226 12.82 16.03 -1.34
CA THR A 226 13.20 15.54 0.00
C THR A 226 11.97 15.45 0.88
N SER A 227 11.75 14.27 1.47
CA SER A 227 10.67 14.05 2.44
C SER A 227 11.16 14.30 3.85
N TYR A 228 10.55 15.25 4.55
CA TYR A 228 10.82 15.53 5.97
C TYR A 228 9.71 14.90 6.81
N ASN A 229 10.11 14.10 7.82
CA ASN A 229 9.16 13.46 8.72
C ASN A 229 9.58 13.72 10.17
N TYR A 230 8.61 14.09 10.99
CA TYR A 230 8.77 14.29 12.43
C TYR A 230 7.69 13.50 13.14
N SER A 231 8.08 12.70 14.16
CA SER A 231 7.08 11.98 14.95
C SER A 231 7.39 12.01 16.44
N ALA A 232 6.34 11.99 17.25
CA ALA A 232 6.41 11.88 18.69
C ALA A 232 5.37 10.85 19.15
N ASN A 233 5.82 9.88 19.93
CA ASN A 233 4.97 8.85 20.52
C ASN A 233 5.26 8.83 22.02
N LEU A 234 4.22 9.06 22.82
CA LEU A 234 4.27 9.12 24.27
C LEU A 234 3.29 8.10 24.84
N ASP A 235 3.74 7.31 25.80
CA ASP A 235 2.90 6.37 26.58
C ASP A 235 3.06 6.72 28.06
N TYR A 236 1.98 6.99 28.75
CA TYR A 236 1.99 7.31 30.17
C TYR A 236 1.13 6.33 30.99
N GLU A 237 1.77 5.66 31.93
CA GLU A 237 1.11 4.73 32.84
C GLU A 237 0.69 5.43 34.13
N PHE A 238 -0.61 5.71 34.29
CA PHE A 238 -1.15 6.24 35.54
C PHE A 238 -1.08 5.20 36.67
N SER A 239 -1.42 3.95 36.33
CA SER A 239 -1.39 2.78 37.21
C SER A 239 -1.23 1.51 36.35
N PRO A 240 -0.96 0.32 36.92
CA PRO A 240 -0.91 -0.94 36.16
C PRO A 240 -2.17 -1.24 35.34
N ASN A 241 -3.29 -0.62 35.68
CA ASN A 241 -4.58 -0.83 35.04
C ASN A 241 -5.04 0.37 34.18
N SER A 242 -4.25 1.43 34.08
CA SER A 242 -4.67 2.66 33.39
C SER A 242 -3.49 3.31 32.67
N SER A 243 -3.63 3.52 31.37
CA SER A 243 -2.63 4.19 30.54
C SER A 243 -3.27 5.12 29.51
N ALA A 244 -2.51 6.15 29.10
CA ALA A 244 -2.86 7.00 28.00
C ALA A 244 -1.68 7.13 27.03
N ARG A 245 -1.97 7.23 25.73
CA ARG A 245 -0.96 7.43 24.69
C ARG A 245 -1.30 8.66 23.86
N LEU A 246 -0.25 9.31 23.42
CA LEU A 246 -0.32 10.43 22.49
C LEU A 246 0.65 10.19 21.35
N ASN A 247 0.16 10.26 20.12
CA ASN A 247 0.97 10.11 18.92
C ASN A 247 0.79 11.36 18.08
N ALA A 248 1.88 11.92 17.57
CA ALA A 248 1.88 13.04 16.66
C ALA A 248 2.83 12.75 15.49
N LEU A 249 2.42 13.15 14.30
CA LEU A 249 3.20 13.07 13.07
C LEU A 249 3.04 14.39 12.31
N TYR A 250 4.15 14.86 11.74
CA TYR A 250 4.15 15.87 10.69
C TYR A 250 5.06 15.39 9.56
N SER A 251 4.58 15.47 8.32
CA SER A 251 5.39 15.19 7.14
C SER A 251 5.22 16.28 6.11
N GLN A 252 6.33 16.67 5.49
CA GLN A 252 6.37 17.60 4.37
C GLN A 252 7.09 16.93 3.21
N ASN A 253 6.57 17.18 2.00
CA ASN A 253 7.02 16.49 0.82
C ASN A 253 6.80 17.42 -0.38
N ASP A 254 7.76 18.26 -0.67
CA ASP A 254 7.72 19.10 -1.86
C ASP A 254 7.99 18.22 -3.09
N ASN A 255 7.24 18.44 -4.15
CA ASN A 255 7.21 17.56 -5.31
C ASN A 255 7.53 18.33 -6.60
N PRO A 256 8.62 19.10 -6.68
CA PRO A 256 8.96 19.76 -7.93
C PRO A 256 9.31 18.70 -8.97
N THR A 257 8.63 18.79 -10.10
CA THR A 257 8.87 17.92 -11.24
C THR A 257 9.05 18.79 -12.47
N THR A 258 10.07 18.49 -13.26
CA THR A 258 10.28 19.06 -14.59
C THR A 258 10.18 17.96 -15.62
N LEU A 259 9.61 18.27 -16.79
CA LEU A 259 9.52 17.34 -17.90
C LEU A 259 9.97 18.05 -19.17
N ALA A 260 10.86 17.41 -19.92
CA ALA A 260 11.22 17.80 -21.26
C ALA A 260 10.73 16.74 -22.25
N ARG A 261 9.93 17.14 -23.24
CA ARG A 261 9.38 16.26 -24.27
C ARG A 261 9.90 16.68 -25.63
N ARG A 262 10.33 15.69 -26.41
CA ARG A 262 10.72 15.82 -27.79
C ARG A 262 9.88 14.89 -28.66
N THR A 263 9.03 15.42 -29.50
CA THR A 263 8.18 14.68 -30.45
C THR A 263 8.72 14.84 -31.89
N VAL A 264 8.92 13.71 -32.54
CA VAL A 264 9.34 13.65 -33.94
C VAL A 264 8.15 13.16 -34.78
N ASN A 265 7.60 14.01 -35.61
CA ASN A 265 6.52 13.64 -36.52
C ASN A 265 7.10 12.85 -37.71
N LEU A 266 6.69 11.59 -37.86
CA LEU A 266 7.16 10.68 -38.92
C LEU A 266 6.29 10.67 -40.16
N ARG A 267 5.15 11.38 -40.13
CA ARG A 267 4.22 11.44 -41.28
C ARG A 267 4.65 12.42 -42.39
N VAL A 268 5.62 13.26 -42.09
CA VAL A 268 6.11 14.30 -43.03
C VAL A 268 7.60 14.11 -43.35
N TYR A 269 8.00 14.48 -44.55
CA TYR A 269 9.41 14.41 -44.91
C TYR A 269 9.89 15.80 -45.43
N PRO A 270 10.99 16.37 -44.92
CA PRO A 270 11.76 15.86 -43.75
C PRO A 270 10.91 15.87 -42.48
N ASN A 271 11.24 14.97 -41.52
CA ASN A 271 10.56 14.88 -40.23
C ASN A 271 10.64 16.22 -39.50
N THR A 272 9.52 16.64 -38.91
CA THR A 272 9.47 17.84 -38.06
C THR A 272 9.65 17.45 -36.61
N VAL A 273 10.19 18.36 -35.79
CA VAL A 273 10.43 18.17 -34.38
C VAL A 273 9.69 19.23 -33.58
N ALA A 274 8.91 18.81 -32.60
CA ALA A 274 8.31 19.68 -31.59
C ALA A 274 9.01 19.46 -30.25
N LEU A 275 9.26 20.55 -29.54
CA LEU A 275 9.85 20.53 -28.21
C LEU A 275 8.87 21.14 -27.21
N GLN A 276 8.70 20.48 -26.08
CA GLN A 276 7.88 20.96 -24.97
C GLN A 276 8.66 20.86 -23.66
N ARG A 277 8.39 21.78 -22.76
CA ARG A 277 8.88 21.78 -21.40
C ARG A 277 7.72 21.96 -20.43
N GLU A 278 7.70 21.17 -19.35
CA GLU A 278 6.73 21.35 -18.29
C GLU A 278 7.41 21.63 -16.95
N GLU A 279 6.78 22.46 -16.17
CA GLU A 279 7.08 22.69 -14.75
C GLU A 279 5.88 22.26 -13.93
N LEU A 280 6.13 21.40 -12.94
CA LEU A 280 5.13 20.90 -12.01
C LEU A 280 5.61 21.14 -10.58
N PRO A 281 5.66 22.42 -10.11
CA PRO A 281 5.88 22.68 -8.70
C PRO A 281 4.70 22.15 -7.90
N GLY A 282 4.99 21.54 -6.76
CA GLY A 282 3.98 20.98 -5.89
C GLY A 282 4.47 20.92 -4.45
N GLU A 283 3.56 21.19 -3.53
CA GLU A 283 3.75 21.08 -2.09
C GLU A 283 2.76 20.08 -1.52
N ARG A 284 3.24 19.25 -0.60
CA ARG A 284 2.40 18.30 0.12
C ARG A 284 2.84 18.26 1.57
N ASP A 285 1.92 18.57 2.48
CA ASP A 285 2.13 18.39 3.90
C ASP A 285 0.99 17.57 4.52
N ASN A 286 1.31 16.90 5.60
CA ASN A 286 0.35 16.11 6.36
C ASN A 286 0.70 16.18 7.85
N TRP A 287 -0.29 16.38 8.70
CA TRP A 287 -0.16 16.20 10.13
C TRP A 287 -1.23 15.26 10.69
N GLU A 288 -0.87 14.55 11.74
CA GLU A 288 -1.77 13.65 12.46
C GLU A 288 -1.50 13.74 13.95
N ILE A 289 -2.56 13.80 14.74
CA ILE A 289 -2.53 13.66 16.20
C ILE A 289 -3.55 12.60 16.57
N GLY A 290 -3.08 11.58 17.31
CA GLY A 290 -3.90 10.53 17.87
C GLY A 290 -3.70 10.42 19.37
N ALA A 291 -4.76 10.21 20.12
CA ALA A 291 -4.69 9.94 21.54
C ALA A 291 -5.63 8.79 21.91
N ASP A 292 -5.20 7.94 22.81
CA ASP A 292 -6.08 6.92 23.39
C ASP A 292 -5.88 6.81 24.89
N TYR A 293 -6.92 6.30 25.55
CA TYR A 293 -6.94 5.98 26.96
C TYR A 293 -7.51 4.58 27.16
N GLU A 294 -6.82 3.76 27.95
CA GLU A 294 -7.22 2.42 28.30
C GLU A 294 -7.35 2.31 29.83
N LEU A 295 -8.43 1.68 30.27
CA LEU A 295 -8.68 1.35 31.66
C LEU A 295 -9.13 -0.11 31.77
N ARG A 296 -8.40 -0.90 32.56
CA ARG A 296 -8.75 -2.29 32.94
C ARG A 296 -9.35 -2.30 34.33
N THR A 297 -10.45 -2.95 34.48
CA THR A 297 -11.08 -3.14 35.80
C THR A 297 -10.45 -4.31 36.53
N GLN A 298 -10.64 -4.39 37.88
CA GLN A 298 -10.19 -5.54 38.66
C GLN A 298 -10.89 -6.86 38.26
N GLN A 299 -11.99 -6.78 37.54
CA GLN A 299 -12.79 -7.90 37.06
C GLN A 299 -12.40 -8.36 35.64
N GLY A 300 -11.33 -7.78 35.06
CA GLY A 300 -10.85 -8.12 33.71
C GLY A 300 -11.47 -7.30 32.60
N SER A 301 -12.57 -6.57 32.82
CA SER A 301 -13.17 -5.74 31.76
C SER A 301 -12.26 -4.58 31.34
N ARG A 302 -12.28 -4.23 30.05
CA ARG A 302 -11.46 -3.18 29.46
C ARG A 302 -12.32 -2.11 28.81
N PHE A 303 -12.11 -0.86 29.22
CA PHE A 303 -12.64 0.31 28.54
C PHE A 303 -11.53 0.97 27.71
N LYS A 304 -11.83 1.33 26.47
CA LYS A 304 -10.91 2.07 25.60
C LYS A 304 -11.63 3.22 24.91
N ALA A 305 -11.00 4.38 24.93
CA ALA A 305 -11.41 5.56 24.15
C ALA A 305 -10.25 6.02 23.26
N LEU A 306 -10.54 6.39 22.03
CA LEU A 306 -9.54 6.81 21.04
C LEU A 306 -10.07 7.99 20.25
N VAL A 307 -9.19 8.97 20.00
CA VAL A 307 -9.46 10.09 19.10
C VAL A 307 -8.28 10.27 18.13
N ILE A 308 -8.58 10.55 16.87
CA ILE A 308 -7.59 10.89 15.85
C ILE A 308 -8.07 12.12 15.09
N SER A 309 -7.16 13.04 14.82
CA SER A 309 -7.38 14.15 13.90
C SER A 309 -6.18 14.25 12.96
N ASN A 310 -6.44 14.28 11.66
CA ASN A 310 -5.41 14.49 10.65
C ASN A 310 -5.87 15.50 9.59
N GLN A 311 -4.89 16.09 8.92
CA GLN A 311 -5.12 16.91 7.73
C GLN A 311 -3.92 16.74 6.79
N GLY A 312 -4.25 16.55 5.51
CA GLY A 312 -3.27 16.57 4.42
C GLY A 312 -3.63 17.65 3.42
N ASN A 313 -2.66 18.45 3.04
CA ASN A 313 -2.74 19.49 2.03
C ASN A 313 -1.94 19.04 0.80
N VAL A 314 -2.46 19.28 -0.38
CA VAL A 314 -1.78 19.03 -1.66
C VAL A 314 -2.06 20.21 -2.56
N ASP A 315 -1.02 20.90 -2.97
CA ASP A 315 -1.06 21.96 -3.98
C ASP A 315 -0.12 21.60 -5.12
N SER A 316 -0.56 21.77 -6.35
CA SER A 316 0.22 21.50 -7.55
C SER A 316 -0.17 22.44 -8.66
N VAL A 317 0.84 22.99 -9.34
CA VAL A 317 0.66 23.80 -10.53
C VAL A 317 1.41 23.12 -11.67
N ARG A 318 0.74 22.92 -12.82
CA ARG A 318 1.37 22.42 -14.05
C ARG A 318 1.37 23.52 -15.10
N LYS A 319 2.53 23.81 -15.63
CA LYS A 319 2.74 24.76 -16.73
C LYS A 319 3.41 24.04 -17.89
N ARG A 320 2.83 24.08 -19.07
CA ARG A 320 3.41 23.53 -20.29
C ARG A 320 3.79 24.68 -21.22
N TYR A 321 5.00 24.59 -21.75
CA TYR A 321 5.57 25.53 -22.67
C TYR A 321 5.92 24.82 -23.99
N ASP A 322 5.51 25.38 -25.12
CA ASP A 322 6.10 25.01 -26.39
C ASP A 322 7.41 25.77 -26.57
N VAL A 323 8.45 25.05 -27.01
CA VAL A 323 9.80 25.59 -27.16
C VAL A 323 10.15 25.70 -28.63
N ALA A 324 10.37 26.93 -29.10
CA ALA A 324 10.75 27.18 -30.50
C ALA A 324 12.23 26.81 -30.76
N GLU A 325 12.63 26.73 -32.04
CA GLU A 325 14.01 26.41 -32.43
C GLU A 325 15.05 27.42 -31.90
N ASP A 326 14.67 28.68 -31.71
CA ASP A 326 15.52 29.72 -31.14
C ASP A 326 15.61 29.69 -29.60
N GLY A 327 14.91 28.74 -28.97
CA GLY A 327 14.85 28.56 -27.52
C GLY A 327 13.83 29.48 -26.83
N SER A 328 13.04 30.24 -27.56
CA SER A 328 11.92 30.99 -26.96
C SER A 328 10.82 30.04 -26.52
N GLU A 329 10.17 30.37 -25.40
CA GLU A 329 9.12 29.54 -24.77
C GLU A 329 7.79 30.27 -24.77
N GLU A 330 6.74 29.55 -25.12
CA GLU A 330 5.37 30.04 -25.11
C GLU A 330 4.51 29.16 -24.17
N LEU A 331 3.86 29.75 -23.17
CA LEU A 331 2.96 29.04 -22.27
C LEU A 331 1.69 28.60 -23.01
N THR A 332 1.38 27.31 -23.02
CA THR A 332 0.24 26.72 -23.73
C THR A 332 -0.79 26.09 -22.82
N LEU A 333 -0.38 25.72 -21.58
CA LEU A 333 -1.26 25.16 -20.57
C LEU A 333 -0.88 25.65 -19.18
N PHE A 334 -1.89 25.98 -18.39
CA PHE A 334 -1.79 26.26 -16.96
C PHE A 334 -2.89 25.51 -16.22
N LEU A 335 -2.49 24.65 -15.27
CA LEU A 335 -3.41 23.90 -14.43
C LEU A 335 -2.99 24.07 -12.98
N ASP A 336 -3.85 24.67 -12.15
CA ASP A 336 -3.67 24.82 -10.71
C ASP A 336 -4.67 23.91 -10.00
N THR A 337 -4.17 22.96 -9.21
CA THR A 337 -4.98 22.04 -8.42
C THR A 337 -4.59 22.14 -6.95
N GLY A 338 -5.59 22.19 -6.09
CA GLY A 338 -5.37 22.15 -4.65
C GLY A 338 -6.40 21.30 -3.95
N SER A 339 -5.97 20.56 -2.93
CA SER A 339 -6.88 19.78 -2.12
C SER A 339 -6.48 19.77 -0.65
N VAL A 340 -7.48 19.86 0.24
CA VAL A 340 -7.31 19.72 1.68
C VAL A 340 -8.21 18.59 2.16
N THR A 341 -7.59 17.50 2.62
CA THR A 341 -8.33 16.38 3.22
C THR A 341 -8.20 16.44 4.73
N LYS A 342 -9.31 16.43 5.44
CA LYS A 342 -9.37 16.42 6.91
C LYS A 342 -10.11 15.19 7.38
N GLU A 343 -9.63 14.57 8.45
CA GLU A 343 -10.35 13.47 9.08
C GLU A 343 -10.33 13.60 10.60
N ARG A 344 -11.46 13.32 11.23
CA ARG A 344 -11.64 13.33 12.68
C ARG A 344 -12.38 12.06 13.08
N ILE A 345 -11.74 11.25 13.90
CA ILE A 345 -12.27 9.96 14.36
C ILE A 345 -12.37 9.99 15.88
N ALA A 346 -13.48 9.51 16.41
CA ALA A 346 -13.65 9.23 17.82
C ALA A 346 -14.27 7.84 17.97
N ARG A 347 -13.68 7.02 18.84
CA ARG A 347 -14.13 5.66 19.10
C ARG A 347 -14.12 5.38 20.59
N GLY A 348 -15.15 4.68 21.07
CA GLY A 348 -15.23 4.13 22.40
C GLY A 348 -15.62 2.66 22.35
N SER A 349 -14.98 1.83 23.17
CA SER A 349 -15.33 0.42 23.28
C SER A 349 -15.22 -0.08 24.72
N PHE A 350 -15.97 -1.13 25.01
CA PHE A 350 -15.97 -1.83 26.28
C PHE A 350 -15.94 -3.34 26.01
N THR A 351 -14.90 -4.02 26.54
CA THR A 351 -14.73 -5.46 26.45
C THR A 351 -14.99 -6.08 27.81
N PHE A 352 -15.72 -7.18 27.85
CA PHE A 352 -16.04 -7.91 29.09
C PHE A 352 -16.26 -9.40 28.81
N ASP A 353 -15.95 -10.23 29.79
CA ASP A 353 -16.19 -11.66 29.72
C ASP A 353 -17.67 -11.97 30.01
N ILE A 354 -18.27 -12.83 29.17
CA ILE A 354 -19.62 -13.36 29.40
C ILE A 354 -19.52 -14.71 30.10
N PHE A 355 -18.56 -15.53 29.70
CA PHE A 355 -18.24 -16.85 30.25
C PHE A 355 -16.72 -17.04 30.24
N ASP A 356 -16.19 -18.05 30.95
CA ASP A 356 -14.76 -18.32 31.04
C ASP A 356 -14.01 -18.44 29.72
N SER A 357 -14.72 -18.73 28.62
CA SER A 357 -14.14 -18.89 27.26
C SER A 357 -14.71 -17.95 26.24
N GLN A 358 -15.44 -16.92 26.66
CA GLN A 358 -16.13 -16.00 25.76
C GLN A 358 -16.03 -14.57 26.26
N ASP A 359 -15.52 -13.70 25.41
CA ASP A 359 -15.54 -12.27 25.61
C ASP A 359 -16.37 -11.54 24.55
N VAL A 360 -16.88 -10.39 24.91
CA VAL A 360 -17.63 -9.50 24.02
C VAL A 360 -17.07 -8.10 24.11
N GLU A 361 -16.80 -7.51 22.96
CA GLU A 361 -16.54 -6.09 22.81
C GLU A 361 -17.73 -5.40 22.16
N VAL A 362 -18.23 -4.34 22.79
CA VAL A 362 -19.24 -3.44 22.24
C VAL A 362 -18.64 -2.05 22.12
N GLY A 363 -19.02 -1.33 21.06
CA GLY A 363 -18.50 0.02 20.89
C GLY A 363 -19.16 0.78 19.77
N ILE A 364 -18.71 2.00 19.59
CA ILE A 364 -19.13 2.87 18.51
C ILE A 364 -17.95 3.71 17.99
N GLU A 365 -17.88 3.86 16.68
CA GLU A 365 -16.97 4.79 16.00
C GLU A 365 -17.79 5.91 15.33
N ARG A 366 -17.30 7.14 15.45
CA ARG A 366 -17.73 8.29 14.65
C ARG A 366 -16.54 8.76 13.83
N ALA A 367 -16.72 8.88 12.52
CA ALA A 367 -15.70 9.42 11.62
C ALA A 367 -16.31 10.54 10.77
N GLN A 368 -15.63 11.68 10.71
CA GLN A 368 -15.91 12.78 9.80
C GLN A 368 -14.72 12.92 8.85
N THR A 369 -14.97 12.87 7.55
CA THR A 369 -13.95 13.11 6.52
C THR A 369 -14.41 14.23 5.62
N ILE A 370 -13.55 15.19 5.34
CA ILE A 370 -13.84 16.36 4.49
C ILE A 370 -12.74 16.44 3.43
N LEU A 371 -13.13 16.63 2.18
CA LEU A 371 -12.26 17.02 1.07
C LEU A 371 -12.71 18.38 0.56
N ASP A 372 -11.85 19.37 0.68
CA ASP A 372 -11.97 20.64 -0.03
C ASP A 372 -11.08 20.55 -1.28
N SER A 373 -11.63 20.76 -2.47
CA SER A 373 -10.92 20.65 -3.75
C SER A 373 -11.12 21.91 -4.60
N ARG A 374 -10.05 22.33 -5.27
CA ARG A 374 -10.05 23.41 -6.25
C ARG A 374 -9.28 23.01 -7.49
N LEU A 375 -9.74 23.46 -8.65
CA LEU A 375 -9.07 23.30 -9.94
C LEU A 375 -9.27 24.57 -10.75
N ALA A 376 -8.21 25.14 -11.29
CA ALA A 376 -8.24 26.22 -12.25
C ALA A 376 -7.43 25.82 -13.49
N TYR A 377 -8.02 25.97 -14.67
CA TYR A 377 -7.48 25.45 -15.91
C TYR A 377 -7.51 26.52 -17.02
N GLY A 378 -6.38 26.75 -17.66
CA GLY A 378 -6.23 27.67 -18.77
C GLY A 378 -5.46 27.04 -19.92
N ILE A 379 -5.90 27.33 -21.14
CA ILE A 379 -5.23 26.93 -22.38
C ILE A 379 -4.99 28.13 -23.29
N LYS A 380 -4.07 27.98 -24.24
CA LYS A 380 -3.90 28.93 -25.31
C LYS A 380 -5.14 28.89 -26.24
N ASP A 381 -5.81 30.00 -26.37
CA ASP A 381 -6.94 30.21 -27.28
C ASP A 381 -6.85 31.62 -27.84
N GLU A 382 -6.79 31.77 -29.19
CA GLU A 382 -6.61 33.05 -29.86
C GLU A 382 -7.89 33.91 -29.82
N ASP A 383 -9.05 33.29 -29.71
CA ASP A 383 -10.36 33.94 -29.71
C ASP A 383 -10.90 34.28 -28.32
N GLY A 384 -10.23 33.79 -27.27
CA GLY A 384 -10.65 33.95 -25.90
C GLY A 384 -10.12 35.20 -25.19
N ILE A 385 -10.61 35.50 -23.99
CA ILE A 385 -10.13 36.60 -23.15
C ILE A 385 -9.04 36.08 -22.22
N PRO A 386 -7.80 36.60 -22.35
CA PRO A 386 -6.70 36.15 -21.48
C PRO A 386 -6.94 36.49 -20.00
N ASP A 387 -6.68 35.52 -19.11
CA ASP A 387 -6.73 35.70 -17.66
C ASP A 387 -5.30 35.81 -17.08
N PRO A 388 -4.95 36.96 -16.48
CA PRO A 388 -3.64 37.13 -15.86
C PRO A 388 -3.35 36.12 -14.73
N ALA A 389 -4.38 35.62 -14.02
CA ALA A 389 -4.21 34.60 -12.96
C ALA A 389 -3.77 33.22 -13.51
N LEU A 390 -4.03 32.99 -14.80
CA LEU A 390 -3.64 31.77 -15.52
C LEU A 390 -2.45 32.02 -16.47
N GLY A 391 -1.59 33.00 -16.16
CA GLY A 391 -0.43 33.32 -16.96
C GLY A 391 -0.75 33.96 -18.32
N GLY A 392 -1.94 34.54 -18.49
CA GLY A 392 -2.40 35.11 -19.72
C GLY A 392 -3.09 34.13 -20.68
N LEU A 393 -3.37 32.91 -20.24
CA LEU A 393 -4.16 31.92 -20.96
C LEU A 393 -5.67 32.18 -20.78
N VAL A 394 -6.47 31.54 -21.64
CA VAL A 394 -7.93 31.63 -21.57
C VAL A 394 -8.47 30.60 -20.60
N ALA A 395 -9.23 31.08 -19.59
CA ALA A 395 -9.84 30.20 -18.59
C ALA A 395 -10.84 29.21 -19.23
N GLN A 396 -10.69 27.93 -18.90
CA GLN A 396 -11.62 26.89 -19.30
C GLN A 396 -12.59 26.56 -18.16
N SER A 397 -13.87 26.46 -18.50
CA SER A 397 -14.90 26.08 -17.52
C SER A 397 -14.88 24.57 -17.27
N VAL A 398 -14.70 24.17 -16.02
CA VAL A 398 -14.71 22.78 -15.58
C VAL A 398 -15.80 22.57 -14.54
N SER A 399 -16.67 21.60 -14.76
CA SER A 399 -17.74 21.28 -13.80
C SER A 399 -17.17 20.78 -12.48
N ASN A 400 -17.67 21.29 -11.35
CA ASN A 400 -17.19 20.98 -9.99
C ASN A 400 -15.72 21.35 -9.74
N ALA A 401 -15.25 22.41 -10.39
CA ALA A 401 -13.90 22.92 -10.22
C ALA A 401 -13.61 23.36 -8.76
N VAL A 402 -14.60 23.82 -8.04
CA VAL A 402 -14.53 24.13 -6.61
C VAL A 402 -15.62 23.33 -5.90
N SER A 403 -15.21 22.42 -5.03
CA SER A 403 -16.15 21.51 -4.37
C SER A 403 -15.65 21.09 -3.00
N THR A 404 -16.58 21.01 -2.04
CA THR A 404 -16.34 20.37 -0.75
C THR A 404 -17.19 19.12 -0.67
N VAL A 405 -16.55 17.97 -0.35
CA VAL A 405 -17.21 16.69 -0.11
C VAL A 405 -16.99 16.31 1.35
N GLU A 406 -18.05 16.05 2.07
CA GLU A 406 -18.00 15.65 3.48
C GLU A 406 -18.73 14.32 3.68
N GLU A 407 -18.14 13.41 4.46
CA GLU A 407 -18.79 12.21 4.97
C GLU A 407 -18.85 12.27 6.49
N MET A 408 -20.05 12.04 7.02
CA MET A 408 -20.28 11.79 8.43
C MET A 408 -20.71 10.34 8.60
N ARG A 409 -19.90 9.52 9.32
CA ARG A 409 -20.13 8.10 9.51
C ARG A 409 -20.24 7.74 10.98
N TYR A 410 -21.19 6.87 11.30
CA TYR A 410 -21.35 6.22 12.59
C TYR A 410 -21.34 4.71 12.39
N GLU A 411 -20.56 4.02 13.20
CA GLU A 411 -20.39 2.57 13.11
C GLU A 411 -20.44 1.92 14.51
N PRO A 412 -21.65 1.66 15.07
CA PRO A 412 -21.77 0.76 16.20
C PRO A 412 -21.35 -0.65 15.82
N PHE A 413 -20.71 -1.34 16.76
CA PHE A 413 -20.22 -2.70 16.53
C PHE A 413 -20.35 -3.56 17.77
N LEU A 414 -20.43 -4.87 17.52
CA LEU A 414 -20.33 -5.94 18.49
C LEU A 414 -19.38 -7.00 17.95
N ILE A 415 -18.39 -7.40 18.75
CA ILE A 415 -17.47 -8.48 18.43
C ILE A 415 -17.58 -9.50 19.57
N HIS A 416 -17.75 -10.75 19.21
CA HIS A 416 -17.82 -11.88 20.13
C HIS A 416 -16.69 -12.85 19.79
N ASN A 417 -15.82 -13.10 20.74
CA ASN A 417 -14.77 -14.10 20.66
C ASN A 417 -15.17 -15.31 21.52
N TRP A 418 -15.07 -16.49 20.93
CA TRP A 418 -15.41 -17.74 21.60
C TRP A 418 -14.28 -18.76 21.40
N GLN A 419 -13.58 -19.07 22.49
CA GLN A 419 -12.66 -20.19 22.53
C GLN A 419 -13.47 -21.48 22.77
N LEU A 420 -13.83 -22.18 21.69
CA LEU A 420 -14.63 -23.40 21.73
C LEU A 420 -13.95 -24.52 22.50
N ASN A 421 -12.62 -24.65 22.32
CA ASN A 421 -11.71 -25.52 23.05
C ASN A 421 -10.26 -25.08 22.76
N SER A 422 -9.26 -25.82 23.27
CA SER A 422 -7.83 -25.48 23.07
C SER A 422 -7.39 -25.43 21.60
N GLN A 423 -8.15 -26.04 20.68
CA GLN A 423 -7.81 -26.13 19.26
C GLN A 423 -8.71 -25.29 18.35
N MET A 424 -9.87 -24.83 18.83
CA MET A 424 -10.86 -24.15 18.00
C MET A 424 -11.27 -22.81 18.60
N SER A 425 -11.25 -21.77 17.79
CA SER A 425 -11.81 -20.47 18.15
C SER A 425 -12.73 -19.91 17.04
N LEU A 426 -13.70 -19.14 17.46
CA LEU A 426 -14.69 -18.48 16.60
C LEU A 426 -14.78 -17.01 16.98
N GLU A 427 -14.49 -16.12 16.04
CA GLU A 427 -14.81 -14.69 16.13
C GLU A 427 -16.03 -14.40 15.29
N THR A 428 -17.02 -13.73 15.86
CA THR A 428 -18.17 -13.18 15.15
C THR A 428 -18.20 -11.69 15.36
N SER A 429 -18.28 -10.92 14.28
CA SER A 429 -18.47 -9.48 14.39
C SER A 429 -19.69 -9.00 13.62
N MET A 430 -20.39 -8.03 14.19
CA MET A 430 -21.55 -7.37 13.62
C MET A 430 -21.31 -5.87 13.70
N LEU A 431 -21.16 -5.25 12.54
CA LEU A 431 -21.01 -3.82 12.40
C LEU A 431 -22.18 -3.27 11.60
N TYR A 432 -22.70 -2.12 11.99
CA TYR A 432 -23.67 -1.38 11.20
C TYR A 432 -23.11 -0.01 10.86
N GLU A 433 -22.88 0.23 9.59
CA GLU A 433 -22.42 1.52 9.08
C GLU A 433 -23.63 2.36 8.67
N SER A 434 -23.72 3.56 9.22
CA SER A 434 -24.62 4.61 8.76
C SER A 434 -23.76 5.79 8.36
N SER A 435 -23.82 6.20 7.09
CA SER A 435 -23.04 7.34 6.58
C SER A 435 -23.91 8.27 5.77
N GLU A 436 -23.65 9.57 5.92
CA GLU A 436 -24.16 10.62 5.07
C GLU A 436 -23.00 11.24 4.31
N ILE A 437 -23.09 11.28 2.97
CA ILE A 437 -22.14 11.98 2.11
C ILE A 437 -22.84 13.20 1.55
N SER A 438 -22.29 14.39 1.80
CA SER A 438 -22.76 15.65 1.26
C SER A 438 -21.70 16.30 0.38
N GLN A 439 -22.12 16.92 -0.69
CA GLN A 439 -21.31 17.74 -1.58
C GLN A 439 -21.88 19.15 -1.60
N SER A 440 -21.01 20.14 -1.56
CA SER A 440 -21.34 21.55 -1.69
C SER A 440 -20.32 22.27 -2.57
N GLY A 441 -20.66 23.46 -3.06
CA GLY A 441 -19.87 24.23 -4.02
C GLY A 441 -20.72 24.52 -5.26
N GLU A 442 -20.24 24.25 -6.47
CA GLU A 442 -21.01 24.45 -7.70
C GLU A 442 -22.26 23.57 -7.77
N LYS A 443 -22.18 22.36 -7.22
CA LYS A 443 -23.32 21.45 -7.05
C LYS A 443 -23.55 21.18 -5.57
N SER A 444 -24.79 20.88 -5.20
CA SER A 444 -25.18 20.51 -3.85
C SER A 444 -25.97 19.21 -3.87
N LEU A 445 -25.51 18.22 -3.13
CA LEU A 445 -26.16 16.91 -3.00
C LEU A 445 -25.90 16.35 -1.61
N SER A 446 -26.88 15.66 -1.03
CA SER A 446 -26.70 14.83 0.18
C SER A 446 -27.30 13.46 -0.04
N ARG A 447 -26.63 12.43 0.45
CA ARG A 447 -27.03 11.02 0.31
C ARG A 447 -26.70 10.22 1.54
N ASP A 448 -27.65 9.40 1.97
CA ASP A 448 -27.51 8.49 3.10
C ASP A 448 -27.24 7.07 2.62
N PHE A 449 -26.41 6.34 3.37
CA PHE A 449 -26.10 4.95 3.15
C PHE A 449 -26.17 4.18 4.47
N GLY A 450 -26.66 2.94 4.41
CA GLY A 450 -26.70 2.05 5.56
C GLY A 450 -26.27 0.65 5.17
N PHE A 451 -25.32 0.06 5.91
CA PHE A 451 -24.81 -1.28 5.62
C PHE A 451 -24.62 -2.09 6.89
N PHE A 452 -25.20 -3.29 6.89
CA PHE A 452 -24.84 -4.30 7.87
C PHE A 452 -23.65 -5.11 7.35
N LYS A 453 -22.57 -5.17 8.14
CA LYS A 453 -21.27 -5.79 7.79
C LYS A 453 -20.97 -6.93 8.77
N PRO A 454 -21.53 -8.14 8.57
CA PRO A 454 -21.21 -9.29 9.39
C PRO A 454 -19.89 -9.92 8.96
N LYS A 455 -19.17 -10.50 9.95
CA LYS A 455 -17.98 -11.32 9.74
C LYS A 455 -18.06 -12.55 10.64
N ILE A 456 -17.64 -13.68 10.13
CA ILE A 456 -17.39 -14.93 10.84
C ILE A 456 -15.97 -15.37 10.51
N ASP A 457 -15.16 -15.61 11.51
CA ASP A 457 -13.80 -16.09 11.39
C ASP A 457 -13.62 -17.31 12.28
N PHE A 458 -13.40 -18.47 11.68
CA PHE A 458 -13.23 -19.74 12.37
C PHE A 458 -11.80 -20.24 12.20
N ARG A 459 -11.15 -20.57 13.31
CA ARG A 459 -9.81 -21.15 13.39
C ARG A 459 -9.87 -22.55 13.96
N TYR A 460 -9.09 -23.45 13.36
CA TYR A 460 -8.90 -24.82 13.84
C TYR A 460 -7.44 -25.23 13.75
N ASP A 461 -6.83 -25.47 14.92
CA ASP A 461 -5.48 -26.03 15.06
C ASP A 461 -5.59 -27.55 15.02
N LEU A 462 -5.50 -28.15 13.81
CA LEU A 462 -5.59 -29.59 13.60
C LEU A 462 -4.46 -30.34 14.33
N THR A 463 -3.28 -29.74 14.34
CA THR A 463 -2.12 -30.15 15.12
C THR A 463 -1.39 -28.89 15.60
N PRO A 464 -0.44 -28.97 16.55
CA PRO A 464 0.38 -27.82 16.95
C PRO A 464 1.11 -27.13 15.77
N GLN A 465 1.32 -27.87 14.68
CA GLN A 465 1.99 -27.37 13.48
C GLN A 465 1.03 -26.92 12.38
N LEU A 466 -0.17 -27.51 12.30
CA LEU A 466 -1.13 -27.27 11.20
C LEU A 466 -2.37 -26.55 11.67
N GLN A 467 -2.54 -25.32 11.21
CA GLN A 467 -3.72 -24.48 11.43
C GLN A 467 -4.51 -24.32 10.14
N VAL A 468 -5.83 -24.38 10.23
CA VAL A 468 -6.77 -24.03 9.16
C VAL A 468 -7.67 -22.89 9.63
N ARG A 469 -7.92 -21.92 8.76
CA ARG A 469 -8.76 -20.75 9.06
C ARG A 469 -9.72 -20.52 7.92
N GLY A 470 -10.99 -20.28 8.25
CA GLY A 470 -12.05 -19.90 7.31
C GLY A 470 -12.68 -18.59 7.71
N THR A 471 -12.80 -17.66 6.76
CA THR A 471 -13.42 -16.35 6.99
C THR A 471 -14.55 -16.12 5.98
N ILE A 472 -15.70 -15.65 6.47
CA ILE A 472 -16.81 -15.15 5.67
C ILE A 472 -17.12 -13.75 6.14
N GLU A 473 -17.07 -12.76 5.23
CA GLU A 473 -17.20 -11.36 5.60
C GLU A 473 -17.92 -10.56 4.51
N LYS A 474 -18.79 -9.65 4.91
CA LYS A 474 -19.30 -8.60 4.02
C LYS A 474 -18.46 -7.34 4.20
N ARG A 475 -17.78 -6.92 3.13
CA ARG A 475 -16.97 -5.70 3.07
C ARG A 475 -17.67 -4.64 2.24
N VAL A 476 -17.64 -3.39 2.71
CA VAL A 476 -18.13 -2.22 1.97
C VAL A 476 -16.93 -1.34 1.65
N ARG A 477 -16.73 -1.02 0.39
CA ARG A 477 -15.71 -0.09 -0.07
C ARG A 477 -16.22 1.34 0.08
N GLN A 478 -15.42 2.18 0.66
CA GLN A 478 -15.76 3.59 0.76
C GLN A 478 -15.58 4.27 -0.61
N LEU A 479 -16.53 5.17 -0.94
CA LEU A 479 -16.44 6.00 -2.12
C LEU A 479 -15.22 6.92 -2.04
N ARG A 480 -14.47 7.05 -3.13
CA ARG A 480 -13.37 7.99 -3.20
C ARG A 480 -13.93 9.39 -3.39
N PHE A 481 -13.51 10.34 -2.56
CA PHE A 481 -13.98 11.72 -2.71
C PHE A 481 -13.52 12.35 -4.03
N GLY A 482 -12.36 11.93 -4.56
CA GLY A 482 -11.90 12.32 -5.88
C GLY A 482 -12.89 11.97 -7.02
N ASP A 483 -13.73 10.94 -6.84
CA ASP A 483 -14.73 10.56 -7.86
C ASP A 483 -15.93 11.53 -7.92
N PHE A 484 -16.06 12.45 -6.94
CA PHE A 484 -17.11 13.46 -6.87
C PHE A 484 -16.67 14.84 -7.39
N VAL A 485 -15.37 15.09 -7.48
CA VAL A 485 -14.79 16.38 -7.84
C VAL A 485 -14.13 16.32 -9.22
N ALA A 486 -13.86 17.48 -9.81
CA ALA A 486 -13.08 17.54 -11.05
C ALA A 486 -11.65 17.09 -10.78
N SER A 487 -11.12 16.31 -11.70
CA SER A 487 -9.74 15.82 -11.66
C SER A 487 -9.11 15.92 -13.06
N ASN A 488 -7.79 16.00 -13.09
CA ASN A 488 -7.02 15.90 -14.31
C ASN A 488 -6.58 14.45 -14.54
N ASP A 489 -6.63 13.96 -15.76
CA ASP A 489 -6.02 12.68 -16.12
C ASP A 489 -4.56 12.88 -16.51
N ASP A 490 -3.67 12.80 -15.52
CA ASP A 490 -2.22 12.99 -15.72
C ASP A 490 -1.57 11.89 -16.58
N GLN A 491 -2.30 10.80 -16.85
CA GLN A 491 -1.75 9.62 -17.51
C GLN A 491 -1.75 9.76 -19.04
N ASP A 492 -2.62 10.61 -19.56
CA ASP A 492 -2.90 10.65 -20.99
C ASP A 492 -2.17 11.74 -21.75
N ASN A 493 -1.34 12.55 -21.08
CA ASN A 493 -0.67 13.70 -21.70
C ASN A 493 -1.62 14.70 -22.41
N ASP A 494 -2.91 14.35 -22.51
CA ASP A 494 -3.93 15.11 -23.21
C ASP A 494 -4.53 16.20 -22.33
N SER A 495 -4.18 16.23 -21.04
CA SER A 495 -4.72 17.17 -20.05
C SER A 495 -6.25 17.11 -19.93
N ASN A 496 -6.83 15.94 -20.17
CA ASN A 496 -8.25 15.72 -20.04
C ASN A 496 -8.70 15.93 -18.62
N VAL A 497 -9.62 16.86 -18.42
CA VAL A 497 -10.25 17.10 -17.13
C VAL A 497 -11.50 16.25 -17.04
N LEU A 498 -11.51 15.33 -16.07
CA LEU A 498 -12.62 14.42 -15.84
C LEU A 498 -13.61 15.04 -14.86
N GLY A 499 -14.89 15.05 -15.20
CA GLY A 499 -15.97 15.44 -14.28
C GLY A 499 -16.19 14.40 -13.18
N GLY A 500 -16.63 14.86 -12.01
CA GLY A 500 -17.02 13.96 -10.92
C GLY A 500 -18.42 13.36 -11.13
N ASN A 501 -18.70 12.23 -10.47
CA ASN A 501 -20.02 11.57 -10.49
C ASN A 501 -20.65 11.57 -9.10
N GLU A 502 -21.62 12.45 -8.90
CA GLU A 502 -22.39 12.56 -7.67
C GLU A 502 -23.32 11.37 -7.39
N ASN A 503 -23.59 10.52 -8.39
CA ASN A 503 -24.56 9.41 -8.29
C ASN A 503 -23.96 8.06 -7.88
N LEU A 504 -22.66 8.00 -7.57
CA LEU A 504 -21.96 6.78 -7.18
C LEU A 504 -22.61 6.13 -5.94
N LYS A 505 -22.69 4.80 -5.97
CA LYS A 505 -23.07 3.96 -4.82
C LYS A 505 -21.86 3.21 -4.32
N PRO A 506 -21.69 3.03 -3.00
CA PRO A 506 -20.60 2.21 -2.47
C PRO A 506 -20.61 0.80 -3.07
N GLU A 507 -19.45 0.36 -3.55
CA GLU A 507 -19.23 -1.03 -3.90
C GLU A 507 -19.15 -1.87 -2.63
N TRP A 508 -19.77 -3.06 -2.63
CA TRP A 508 -19.61 -4.00 -1.53
C TRP A 508 -19.41 -5.42 -2.06
N LEU A 509 -18.85 -6.28 -1.21
CA LEU A 509 -18.58 -7.66 -1.59
C LEU A 509 -18.81 -8.62 -0.43
N TRP A 510 -19.13 -9.86 -0.77
CA TRP A 510 -18.96 -11.00 0.09
C TRP A 510 -17.60 -11.63 -0.18
N ALA A 511 -16.77 -11.75 0.87
CA ALA A 511 -15.49 -12.42 0.82
C ALA A 511 -15.58 -13.77 1.53
N TYR A 512 -15.09 -14.81 0.85
CA TYR A 512 -14.96 -16.18 1.35
C TYR A 512 -13.50 -16.58 1.23
N ASP A 513 -12.82 -16.76 2.36
CA ASP A 513 -11.39 -17.04 2.42
C ASP A 513 -11.16 -18.33 3.21
N LEU A 514 -10.34 -19.24 2.70
CA LEU A 514 -9.90 -20.45 3.38
C LEU A 514 -8.37 -20.53 3.28
N LYS A 515 -7.69 -20.60 4.43
CA LYS A 515 -6.23 -20.63 4.53
C LYS A 515 -5.78 -21.80 5.40
N GLY A 516 -4.70 -22.48 4.97
CA GLY A 516 -3.93 -23.42 5.77
C GLY A 516 -2.52 -22.89 6.02
N GLU A 517 -2.00 -23.08 7.23
CA GLU A 517 -0.64 -22.74 7.59
C GLU A 517 0.01 -23.95 8.29
N TYR A 518 1.21 -24.32 7.83
CA TYR A 518 1.99 -25.38 8.40
C TYR A 518 3.36 -24.88 8.87
N ARG A 519 3.65 -25.04 10.16
CA ARG A 519 4.96 -24.76 10.75
C ARG A 519 5.83 -25.99 10.67
N LEU A 520 6.98 -25.81 10.05
CA LEU A 520 7.99 -26.86 9.95
C LEU A 520 8.60 -27.11 11.34
N PRO A 521 8.89 -28.38 11.71
CA PRO A 521 9.49 -28.71 12.99
C PRO A 521 10.81 -27.97 13.22
N ASN A 522 11.17 -27.78 14.50
CA ASN A 522 12.41 -27.13 14.95
C ASN A 522 12.59 -25.68 14.42
N ASP A 523 11.50 -24.97 14.25
CA ASP A 523 11.49 -23.58 13.78
C ASP A 523 12.25 -23.35 12.43
N VAL A 524 12.21 -24.38 11.56
CA VAL A 524 12.84 -24.33 10.24
C VAL A 524 12.10 -23.35 9.33
N GLY A 525 10.79 -23.16 9.53
CA GLY A 525 10.04 -22.23 8.72
C GLY A 525 8.53 -22.43 8.76
N VAL A 526 7.86 -21.69 7.88
CA VAL A 526 6.40 -21.68 7.72
C VAL A 526 6.05 -21.80 6.25
N VAL A 527 5.05 -22.61 5.95
CA VAL A 527 4.42 -22.70 4.62
C VAL A 527 2.92 -22.46 4.78
N SER A 528 2.34 -21.64 3.93
CA SER A 528 0.90 -21.41 3.92
C SER A 528 0.34 -21.43 2.51
N ALA A 529 -0.93 -21.83 2.40
CA ALA A 529 -1.69 -21.76 1.16
C ALA A 529 -3.14 -21.39 1.48
N GLY A 530 -3.78 -20.68 0.56
CA GLY A 530 -5.17 -20.26 0.71
C GLY A 530 -5.85 -20.11 -0.62
N VAL A 531 -7.16 -20.32 -0.62
CA VAL A 531 -8.06 -20.06 -1.73
C VAL A 531 -9.11 -19.05 -1.29
N TRP A 532 -9.55 -18.22 -2.22
CA TRP A 532 -10.53 -17.20 -1.92
C TRP A 532 -11.47 -16.94 -3.10
N TYR A 533 -12.68 -16.50 -2.77
CA TYR A 533 -13.70 -16.09 -3.72
C TYR A 533 -14.40 -14.84 -3.21
N HIS A 534 -14.46 -13.79 -4.03
CA HIS A 534 -15.10 -12.53 -3.72
C HIS A 534 -16.21 -12.23 -4.73
N GLN A 535 -17.42 -12.00 -4.24
CA GLN A 535 -18.57 -11.61 -5.05
C GLN A 535 -18.83 -10.12 -4.84
N HIS A 536 -18.66 -9.34 -5.89
CA HIS A 536 -18.77 -7.89 -5.89
C HIS A 536 -20.14 -7.43 -6.38
N THR A 537 -20.65 -6.36 -5.79
CA THR A 537 -21.89 -5.69 -6.21
C THR A 537 -21.64 -4.19 -6.28
N ASN A 538 -22.23 -3.51 -7.26
CA ASN A 538 -21.99 -2.10 -7.58
C ASN A 538 -20.51 -1.80 -7.88
N VAL A 539 -19.84 -2.67 -8.65
CA VAL A 539 -18.45 -2.45 -9.09
C VAL A 539 -18.30 -1.06 -9.68
N ILE A 540 -17.28 -0.33 -9.25
CA ILE A 540 -17.00 1.04 -9.73
C ILE A 540 -15.86 0.99 -10.73
N GLU A 541 -16.18 1.28 -11.99
CA GLU A 541 -15.25 1.47 -13.10
C GLU A 541 -15.74 2.60 -14.01
N ARG A 542 -15.23 2.72 -15.21
CA ARG A 542 -15.63 3.76 -16.15
C ARG A 542 -16.98 3.45 -16.80
N ILE A 543 -17.80 4.48 -16.95
CA ILE A 543 -19.07 4.46 -17.68
C ILE A 543 -19.13 5.63 -18.66
N ASP A 544 -19.96 5.49 -19.68
CA ASP A 544 -20.27 6.58 -20.63
C ASP A 544 -21.07 7.70 -19.93
N ALA A 545 -20.54 8.91 -19.98
CA ALA A 545 -21.19 10.13 -19.51
C ALA A 545 -21.33 11.17 -20.62
N THR A 546 -21.23 10.75 -21.87
CA THR A 546 -21.27 11.61 -23.05
C THR A 546 -22.62 12.33 -23.14
N VAL A 547 -22.56 13.67 -23.19
CA VAL A 547 -23.72 14.53 -23.42
C VAL A 547 -23.79 14.94 -24.89
N ASN A 548 -22.63 15.09 -25.53
CA ASN A 548 -22.49 15.49 -26.93
C ASN A 548 -21.52 14.55 -27.64
N GLU A 549 -21.99 13.90 -28.72
CA GLU A 549 -21.20 12.94 -29.48
C GLU A 549 -19.90 13.52 -30.10
N SER A 550 -19.80 14.83 -30.21
CA SER A 550 -18.54 15.47 -30.62
C SER A 550 -17.50 15.59 -29.49
N ASN A 551 -17.88 15.26 -28.23
CA ASN A 551 -17.02 15.31 -27.07
C ASN A 551 -17.37 14.13 -26.16
N LEU A 552 -16.74 12.99 -26.42
CA LEU A 552 -16.93 11.77 -25.63
C LEU A 552 -16.38 11.96 -24.22
N GLN A 553 -17.12 11.45 -23.23
CA GLN A 553 -16.73 11.55 -21.83
C GLN A 553 -16.97 10.23 -21.12
N SER A 554 -15.98 9.76 -20.39
CA SER A 554 -16.14 8.65 -19.43
C SER A 554 -15.87 9.14 -18.00
N ILE A 555 -16.67 8.66 -17.06
CA ILE A 555 -16.55 8.98 -15.63
C ILE A 555 -16.58 7.71 -14.80
N ALA A 556 -16.14 7.79 -13.53
CA ALA A 556 -16.33 6.70 -12.58
C ALA A 556 -17.84 6.41 -12.40
N GLY A 557 -18.27 5.18 -12.49
CA GLY A 557 -19.67 4.77 -12.37
C GLY A 557 -19.83 3.34 -11.88
N ASN A 558 -21.06 2.99 -11.46
CA ASN A 558 -21.37 1.62 -11.04
C ASN A 558 -21.74 0.77 -12.27
N ILE A 559 -20.94 -0.25 -12.56
CA ILE A 559 -21.10 -1.12 -13.75
C ILE A 559 -21.82 -2.45 -13.44
N GLY A 560 -22.27 -2.69 -12.21
CA GLY A 560 -23.06 -3.88 -11.83
C GLY A 560 -22.30 -4.86 -10.95
N GLU A 561 -22.50 -6.15 -11.22
CA GLU A 561 -21.94 -7.24 -10.43
C GLU A 561 -20.67 -7.81 -11.08
N GLY A 562 -19.78 -8.34 -10.26
CA GLY A 562 -18.57 -9.00 -10.70
C GLY A 562 -18.07 -10.01 -9.68
N HIS A 563 -17.10 -10.82 -10.04
CA HIS A 563 -16.48 -11.75 -9.12
C HIS A 563 -14.97 -11.87 -9.35
N MET A 564 -14.27 -12.18 -8.27
CA MET A 564 -12.84 -12.47 -8.27
C MET A 564 -12.58 -13.74 -7.48
N TYR A 565 -11.58 -14.51 -7.88
CA TYR A 565 -11.13 -15.68 -7.15
C TYR A 565 -9.65 -15.91 -7.34
N GLY A 566 -9.03 -16.63 -6.41
CA GLY A 566 -7.61 -16.88 -6.52
C GLY A 566 -7.06 -17.87 -5.51
N LEU A 567 -5.76 -18.10 -5.67
CA LEU A 567 -4.94 -18.90 -4.78
C LEU A 567 -3.73 -18.08 -4.36
N ASN A 568 -3.42 -18.12 -3.07
CA ASN A 568 -2.21 -17.55 -2.49
C ASN A 568 -1.38 -18.69 -1.89
N ALA A 569 -0.06 -18.62 -2.02
CA ALA A 569 0.86 -19.51 -1.33
C ALA A 569 2.08 -18.74 -0.86
N ALA A 570 2.58 -19.06 0.33
CA ALA A 570 3.80 -18.48 0.84
C ALA A 570 4.66 -19.52 1.55
N ALA A 571 5.96 -19.33 1.49
CA ALA A 571 6.93 -20.10 2.24
C ALA A 571 8.02 -19.17 2.76
N SER A 572 8.47 -19.43 3.99
CA SER A 572 9.62 -18.78 4.60
C SER A 572 10.40 -19.86 5.33
N ILE A 573 11.55 -20.25 4.81
CA ILE A 573 12.25 -21.47 5.20
C ILE A 573 13.74 -21.20 5.41
N ARG A 574 14.28 -21.61 6.57
CA ARG A 574 15.71 -21.66 6.85
C ARG A 574 16.32 -22.90 6.22
N MET A 575 17.39 -22.75 5.47
CA MET A 575 18.00 -23.80 4.66
C MET A 575 18.89 -24.77 5.46
N ARG A 576 18.43 -25.22 6.63
CA ARG A 576 19.12 -26.21 7.46
C ARG A 576 19.36 -27.53 6.73
N MET A 577 18.51 -27.88 5.76
CA MET A 577 18.63 -29.09 4.94
C MET A 577 19.89 -29.16 4.04
N ILE A 578 20.53 -28.01 3.84
CA ILE A 578 21.78 -27.89 3.05
C ILE A 578 22.90 -27.30 3.93
N ASP A 579 22.83 -27.50 5.26
CA ASP A 579 23.80 -26.99 6.25
C ASP A 579 24.00 -25.48 6.26
N MET A 580 22.95 -24.72 5.87
CA MET A 580 22.92 -23.26 5.88
C MET A 580 21.78 -22.75 6.78
N PRO A 581 21.88 -22.91 8.12
CA PRO A 581 20.77 -22.55 9.02
C PRO A 581 20.43 -21.05 9.06
N ASN A 582 21.40 -20.20 8.70
CA ASN A 582 21.25 -18.75 8.69
C ASN A 582 20.87 -18.19 7.30
N LEU A 583 20.62 -19.06 6.33
CA LEU A 583 20.04 -18.71 5.04
C LEU A 583 18.52 -18.86 5.13
N LEU A 584 17.80 -17.73 5.12
CA LEU A 584 16.36 -17.67 5.02
C LEU A 584 15.95 -17.45 3.56
N VAL A 585 15.11 -18.33 3.03
CA VAL A 585 14.51 -18.19 1.69
C VAL A 585 13.02 -17.95 1.83
N THR A 586 12.51 -16.97 1.13
CA THR A 586 11.09 -16.61 1.10
C THR A 586 10.55 -16.73 -0.32
N ALA A 587 9.31 -17.19 -0.43
CA ALA A 587 8.57 -17.23 -1.67
C ALA A 587 7.13 -16.83 -1.40
N ASN A 588 6.58 -15.91 -2.20
CA ASN A 588 5.17 -15.53 -2.17
C ASN A 588 4.62 -15.65 -3.58
N PHE A 589 3.58 -16.43 -3.73
CA PHE A 589 2.92 -16.70 -4.99
C PHE A 589 1.45 -16.36 -4.87
N ASN A 590 0.94 -15.63 -5.86
CA ASN A 590 -0.47 -15.32 -6.00
C ASN A 590 -0.88 -15.56 -7.45
N VAL A 591 -2.00 -16.24 -7.64
CA VAL A 591 -2.67 -16.36 -8.93
C VAL A 591 -4.15 -16.12 -8.74
N LYS A 592 -4.75 -15.35 -9.63
CA LYS A 592 -6.14 -14.92 -9.51
C LYS A 592 -6.76 -14.67 -10.88
N ASP A 593 -8.09 -14.69 -10.94
CA ASP A 593 -8.85 -14.26 -12.10
C ASP A 593 -10.12 -13.51 -11.65
N SER A 594 -10.77 -12.82 -12.57
CA SER A 594 -11.93 -12.00 -12.29
C SER A 594 -12.84 -11.90 -13.52
N SER A 595 -14.10 -11.56 -13.31
CA SER A 595 -15.05 -11.28 -14.40
C SER A 595 -16.02 -10.19 -13.99
N VAL A 596 -16.27 -9.28 -14.94
CA VAL A 596 -17.26 -8.21 -14.90
C VAL A 596 -17.72 -7.93 -16.33
N THR A 597 -18.97 -7.48 -16.50
CA THR A 597 -19.46 -7.10 -17.84
C THR A 597 -19.02 -5.68 -18.16
N ASP A 598 -18.35 -5.49 -19.30
CA ASP A 598 -17.91 -4.19 -19.78
C ASP A 598 -19.09 -3.32 -20.20
N PRO A 599 -19.22 -2.09 -19.70
CA PRO A 599 -20.36 -1.22 -20.03
C PRO A 599 -20.29 -0.63 -21.44
N PHE A 600 -19.10 -0.55 -22.08
CA PHE A 600 -18.93 0.00 -23.43
C PHE A 600 -19.13 -1.05 -24.51
N LEU A 601 -18.66 -2.29 -24.27
CA LEU A 601 -18.67 -3.37 -25.25
C LEU A 601 -19.73 -4.44 -24.99
N GLY A 602 -20.31 -4.51 -23.79
CA GLY A 602 -21.27 -5.53 -23.40
C GLY A 602 -20.71 -6.95 -23.33
N ILE A 603 -19.39 -7.11 -23.18
CA ILE A 603 -18.70 -8.40 -23.10
C ILE A 603 -18.17 -8.64 -21.68
N ASP A 604 -17.98 -9.90 -21.31
CA ASP A 604 -17.33 -10.23 -20.06
C ASP A 604 -15.81 -10.08 -20.19
N ARG A 605 -15.22 -9.38 -19.22
CA ARG A 605 -13.79 -9.13 -19.12
C ARG A 605 -13.31 -9.16 -17.67
N ARG A 606 -12.00 -9.13 -17.47
CA ARG A 606 -11.42 -8.87 -16.14
C ARG A 606 -11.70 -7.45 -15.67
N PHE A 607 -11.65 -7.25 -14.37
CA PHE A 607 -11.66 -5.90 -13.79
C PHE A 607 -10.53 -5.05 -14.38
N ALA A 608 -10.73 -3.75 -14.44
CA ALA A 608 -9.70 -2.82 -14.91
C ALA A 608 -8.45 -2.88 -14.00
N ASN A 609 -7.27 -2.72 -14.59
CA ASN A 609 -5.97 -2.77 -13.90
C ASN A 609 -5.73 -4.09 -13.12
N PHE A 610 -6.25 -5.21 -13.61
CA PHE A 610 -6.18 -6.50 -12.94
C PHE A 610 -5.02 -7.35 -13.46
N ASP A 611 -4.02 -7.60 -12.60
CA ASP A 611 -2.95 -8.56 -12.86
C ASP A 611 -3.41 -9.99 -12.51
N ARG A 612 -3.01 -11.00 -13.29
CA ARG A 612 -3.39 -12.41 -13.03
C ARG A 612 -2.51 -13.08 -11.98
N GLY A 613 -1.42 -12.51 -11.61
CA GLY A 613 -0.60 -13.08 -10.57
C GLY A 613 0.71 -12.36 -10.31
N ARG A 614 1.31 -12.76 -9.21
CA ARG A 614 2.61 -12.23 -8.77
C ARG A 614 3.43 -13.33 -8.13
N LEU A 615 4.73 -13.32 -8.41
CA LEU A 615 5.71 -14.16 -7.73
C LEU A 615 6.80 -13.26 -7.16
N ARG A 616 7.02 -13.36 -5.85
CA ARG A 616 8.13 -12.72 -5.14
C ARG A 616 9.01 -13.81 -4.55
N LEU A 617 10.28 -13.77 -4.85
CA LEU A 617 11.31 -14.66 -4.30
C LEU A 617 12.32 -13.80 -3.56
N GLY A 618 12.65 -14.19 -2.33
CA GLY A 618 13.62 -13.49 -1.51
C GLY A 618 14.61 -14.47 -0.87
N MET A 619 15.79 -13.98 -0.60
CA MET A 619 16.76 -14.67 0.25
C MET A 619 17.51 -13.66 1.12
N ARG A 620 17.84 -14.09 2.34
CA ARG A 620 18.74 -13.39 3.27
C ARG A 620 19.68 -14.40 3.89
N HIS A 621 20.98 -14.15 3.86
CA HIS A 621 21.98 -14.98 4.52
C HIS A 621 22.77 -14.13 5.52
N ASP A 622 22.74 -14.55 6.79
CA ASP A 622 23.49 -13.93 7.86
C ASP A 622 24.76 -14.77 8.14
N VAL A 623 25.94 -14.24 7.76
CA VAL A 623 27.24 -14.85 8.04
C VAL A 623 27.72 -14.31 9.38
N THR A 624 27.20 -14.87 10.47
CA THR A 624 27.31 -14.36 11.84
C THR A 624 28.76 -14.25 12.30
N SER A 625 29.63 -15.16 11.87
CA SER A 625 31.08 -15.15 12.21
C SER A 625 31.84 -13.92 11.65
N LEU A 626 31.31 -13.29 10.61
CA LEU A 626 31.92 -12.10 9.96
C LEU A 626 31.14 -10.81 10.24
N GLY A 627 29.96 -10.90 10.87
CA GLY A 627 29.05 -9.77 11.02
C GLY A 627 28.48 -9.26 9.68
N ILE A 628 28.44 -10.14 8.66
CA ILE A 628 27.97 -9.80 7.32
C ILE A 628 26.61 -10.44 7.05
N SER A 629 25.69 -9.66 6.52
CA SER A 629 24.41 -10.14 5.99
C SER A 629 24.29 -9.68 4.54
N TYR A 630 23.72 -10.53 3.69
CA TYR A 630 23.39 -10.15 2.32
C TYR A 630 22.09 -10.80 1.87
N GLY A 631 21.43 -10.18 0.91
CA GLY A 631 20.16 -10.69 0.41
C GLY A 631 19.81 -10.13 -0.95
N MET A 632 18.81 -10.75 -1.54
CA MET A 632 18.24 -10.36 -2.81
C MET A 632 16.73 -10.65 -2.80
N GLU A 633 15.99 -9.79 -3.44
CA GLU A 633 14.57 -9.98 -3.73
C GLU A 633 14.33 -9.84 -5.23
N TRP A 634 13.57 -10.76 -5.78
CA TRP A 634 13.04 -10.72 -7.14
C TRP A 634 11.53 -10.71 -7.07
N ASN A 635 10.89 -9.75 -7.75
CA ASN A 635 9.45 -9.57 -7.78
C ASN A 635 8.97 -9.41 -9.22
N ASN A 636 8.04 -10.25 -9.64
CA ASN A 636 7.44 -10.19 -10.97
C ASN A 636 5.92 -10.34 -10.91
N ARG A 637 5.25 -9.55 -11.73
CA ARG A 637 3.84 -9.76 -12.10
C ARG A 637 3.83 -10.59 -13.40
N PHE A 638 3.20 -11.74 -13.40
CA PHE A 638 3.07 -12.56 -14.60
C PHE A 638 1.66 -12.43 -15.19
N ASP A 639 1.58 -12.60 -16.54
CA ASP A 639 0.40 -12.27 -17.32
C ASP A 639 -0.12 -10.85 -16.97
N ALA A 640 0.80 -9.90 -16.98
CA ALA A 640 0.62 -8.55 -16.46
C ALA A 640 0.03 -7.57 -17.49
N ASN A 641 -0.67 -8.06 -18.52
CA ASN A 641 -1.47 -7.22 -19.40
C ASN A 641 -2.67 -6.67 -18.63
N MET A 642 -2.38 -5.72 -17.74
CA MET A 642 -3.40 -5.03 -16.98
C MET A 642 -4.08 -4.04 -17.93
N LYS A 643 -5.36 -4.29 -18.23
CA LYS A 643 -6.14 -3.43 -19.11
C LYS A 643 -6.94 -2.40 -18.32
N ARG A 644 -6.95 -1.18 -18.83
CA ARG A 644 -7.89 -0.12 -18.47
C ARG A 644 -8.75 0.18 -19.67
N TYR A 645 -10.02 0.40 -19.47
CA TYR A 645 -10.99 0.65 -20.53
C TYR A 645 -11.61 2.04 -20.32
N GLU A 646 -11.53 2.87 -21.34
CA GLU A 646 -12.23 4.15 -21.45
C GLU A 646 -13.23 4.07 -22.61
N ILE A 647 -13.94 5.15 -22.89
CA ILE A 647 -14.97 5.16 -23.94
C ILE A 647 -14.37 5.03 -25.35
N ASP A 648 -13.17 5.57 -25.55
CA ASP A 648 -12.47 5.71 -26.83
C ASP A 648 -11.06 5.09 -26.83
N ASP A 649 -10.63 4.47 -25.71
CA ASP A 649 -9.32 3.82 -25.66
C ASP A 649 -9.25 2.58 -24.76
N ILE A 650 -8.22 1.79 -24.99
CA ILE A 650 -7.79 0.67 -24.13
C ILE A 650 -6.31 0.85 -23.82
N GLU A 651 -5.96 0.93 -22.54
CA GLU A 651 -4.58 0.86 -22.10
C GLU A 651 -4.21 -0.53 -21.62
N LEU A 652 -3.03 -1.00 -22.00
CA LEU A 652 -2.39 -2.21 -21.49
C LEU A 652 -1.12 -1.83 -20.76
N ARG A 653 -0.96 -2.28 -19.53
CA ARG A 653 0.24 -2.02 -18.73
C ARG A 653 0.98 -3.31 -18.45
N ALA A 654 2.26 -3.31 -18.76
CA ALA A 654 3.20 -4.39 -18.44
C ALA A 654 4.44 -3.80 -17.77
N GLY A 655 5.24 -4.63 -17.16
CA GLY A 655 6.52 -4.21 -16.57
C GLY A 655 7.44 -5.40 -16.38
N ASP A 656 8.71 -5.14 -16.49
CA ASP A 656 9.75 -6.11 -16.20
C ASP A 656 9.77 -6.51 -14.71
N PRO A 657 10.33 -7.68 -14.39
CA PRO A 657 10.63 -8.02 -13.01
C PRO A 657 11.47 -6.94 -12.34
N ASN A 658 11.26 -6.73 -11.04
CA ASN A 658 12.12 -5.86 -10.23
C ASN A 658 13.05 -6.70 -9.37
N VAL A 659 14.34 -6.35 -9.36
CA VAL A 659 15.37 -6.99 -8.52
C VAL A 659 15.97 -5.95 -7.58
N THR A 660 16.01 -6.28 -6.30
CA THR A 660 16.73 -5.53 -5.28
C THR A 660 17.75 -6.43 -4.60
N ALA A 661 18.87 -5.89 -4.18
CA ALA A 661 19.89 -6.63 -3.45
C ALA A 661 20.51 -5.74 -2.38
N PHE A 662 21.06 -6.35 -1.34
CA PHE A 662 21.80 -5.63 -0.33
C PHE A 662 22.99 -6.44 0.20
N VAL A 663 23.96 -5.71 0.73
CA VAL A 663 25.01 -6.23 1.62
C VAL A 663 25.09 -5.32 2.83
N GLN A 664 25.22 -5.90 4.01
CA GLN A 664 25.28 -5.21 5.30
C GLN A 664 26.43 -5.77 6.12
N PHE A 665 27.13 -4.90 6.79
CA PHE A 665 28.19 -5.24 7.75
C PHE A 665 27.91 -4.52 9.07
N VAL A 666 27.99 -5.25 10.18
CA VAL A 666 27.88 -4.72 11.54
C VAL A 666 29.25 -4.78 12.18
N ASP A 667 29.78 -3.63 12.59
CA ASP A 667 31.06 -3.56 13.27
C ASP A 667 30.95 -3.97 14.77
N ARG A 668 32.09 -4.08 15.45
CA ARG A 668 32.15 -4.44 16.88
C ARG A 668 31.56 -3.37 17.83
N ARG A 669 31.30 -2.17 17.33
CA ARG A 669 30.68 -1.07 18.09
C ARG A 669 29.18 -0.98 17.87
N GLY A 670 28.60 -1.90 17.05
CA GLY A 670 27.19 -1.89 16.69
C GLY A 670 26.83 -0.89 15.59
N ILE A 671 27.83 -0.37 14.86
CA ILE A 671 27.54 0.47 13.68
C ILE A 671 27.30 -0.42 12.48
N THR A 672 26.17 -0.18 11.81
CA THR A 672 25.77 -0.87 10.58
C THR A 672 26.18 -0.06 9.38
N TYR A 673 26.85 -0.71 8.44
CA TYR A 673 27.13 -0.22 7.08
C TYR A 673 26.34 -1.07 6.10
N ARG A 674 25.46 -0.46 5.34
CA ARG A 674 24.61 -1.19 4.39
C ARG A 674 24.66 -0.52 3.02
N LEU A 675 24.86 -1.34 1.99
CA LEU A 675 24.73 -0.96 0.59
C LEU A 675 23.51 -1.68 0.01
N ASP A 676 22.52 -0.91 -0.42
CA ASP A 676 21.36 -1.40 -1.19
C ASP A 676 21.57 -1.09 -2.67
N VAL A 677 21.16 -2.04 -3.52
CA VAL A 677 21.03 -1.88 -4.97
C VAL A 677 19.56 -2.01 -5.32
N LEU A 678 18.91 -0.90 -5.56
CA LEU A 678 17.51 -0.86 -5.96
C LEU A 678 17.42 -0.92 -7.48
N ASN A 679 16.38 -1.58 -8.00
CA ASN A 679 16.19 -1.77 -9.43
C ASN A 679 17.46 -2.30 -10.13
N ALA A 680 18.07 -3.37 -9.57
CA ALA A 680 19.40 -3.87 -9.99
C ALA A 680 19.44 -4.36 -11.45
N ASN A 681 18.30 -4.73 -12.01
CA ASN A 681 18.15 -5.18 -13.39
C ASN A 681 17.74 -4.08 -14.36
N ASP A 682 17.59 -2.83 -13.89
CA ASP A 682 17.21 -1.69 -14.72
C ASP A 682 15.86 -1.93 -15.44
N ASN A 683 14.85 -2.27 -14.65
CA ASN A 683 13.54 -2.65 -15.17
C ASN A 683 12.81 -1.48 -15.81
N MET A 684 12.05 -1.80 -16.85
CA MET A 684 11.18 -0.85 -17.54
C MET A 684 9.71 -1.14 -17.24
N GLN A 685 8.89 -0.10 -17.29
CA GLN A 685 7.44 -0.18 -17.25
C GLN A 685 6.93 0.25 -18.61
N CYS A 686 6.08 -0.57 -19.21
CA CYS A 686 5.54 -0.30 -20.53
C CYS A 686 4.02 -0.13 -20.49
N ARG A 687 3.52 0.74 -21.36
CA ARG A 687 2.11 0.99 -21.62
C ARG A 687 1.89 0.89 -23.13
N GLU A 688 0.98 0.05 -23.57
CA GLU A 688 0.41 0.10 -24.92
C GLU A 688 -0.97 0.75 -24.78
N ARG A 689 -1.27 1.74 -25.63
CA ARG A 689 -2.56 2.41 -25.69
C ARG A 689 -3.12 2.28 -27.11
N GLN A 690 -4.35 1.81 -27.21
CA GLN A 690 -5.10 1.69 -28.45
C GLN A 690 -6.21 2.73 -28.42
N ARG A 691 -6.11 3.77 -29.25
CA ARG A 691 -7.12 4.82 -29.42
C ARG A 691 -8.04 4.48 -30.58
N PHE A 692 -9.29 4.87 -30.46
CA PHE A 692 -10.32 4.64 -31.46
C PHE A 692 -10.93 5.96 -31.94
N VAL A 693 -11.27 6.03 -33.25
CA VAL A 693 -12.02 7.15 -33.81
C VAL A 693 -13.45 7.05 -33.28
N GLY A 694 -13.83 7.96 -32.39
CA GLY A 694 -15.11 7.90 -31.73
C GLY A 694 -15.13 6.80 -30.65
N ARG A 695 -16.26 6.10 -30.53
CA ARG A 695 -16.43 5.07 -29.49
C ARG A 695 -15.60 3.83 -29.81
N MET A 696 -14.98 3.25 -28.80
CA MET A 696 -14.28 1.96 -28.91
C MET A 696 -15.17 0.88 -29.52
N SER A 697 -16.49 0.89 -29.23
CA SER A 697 -17.46 -0.03 -29.79
C SER A 697 -17.58 0.00 -31.31
N ASP A 698 -17.19 1.11 -31.95
CA ASP A 698 -17.24 1.25 -33.41
C ASP A 698 -16.09 0.51 -34.09
N GLY A 699 -15.04 0.17 -33.33
CA GLY A 699 -13.93 -0.67 -33.76
C GLY A 699 -12.99 -0.03 -34.78
N ILE A 700 -13.06 1.28 -34.97
CA ILE A 700 -12.21 2.01 -35.90
C ILE A 700 -10.96 2.49 -35.18
N LEU A 701 -9.86 1.76 -35.35
CA LEU A 701 -8.59 2.10 -34.73
C LEU A 701 -8.05 3.42 -35.28
N GLU A 702 -7.70 4.35 -34.41
CA GLU A 702 -7.08 5.63 -34.73
C GLU A 702 -5.56 5.52 -34.63
N GLU A 703 -5.06 5.00 -33.51
CA GLU A 703 -3.64 4.99 -33.19
C GLU A 703 -3.31 3.88 -32.18
N ILE A 704 -2.09 3.38 -32.25
CA ILE A 704 -1.46 2.55 -31.21
C ILE A 704 -0.19 3.24 -30.74
N GLU A 705 -0.12 3.54 -29.45
CA GLU A 705 1.05 4.08 -28.75
C GLU A 705 1.73 2.96 -27.96
N ASP A 706 3.05 2.79 -28.10
CA ASP A 706 3.87 1.87 -27.31
C ASP A 706 4.91 2.68 -26.52
N ASN A 707 4.67 2.84 -25.24
CA ASN A 707 5.41 3.70 -24.34
C ASN A 707 6.12 2.88 -23.29
N CYS A 708 7.45 2.96 -23.21
CA CYS A 708 8.26 2.26 -22.22
C CYS A 708 9.22 3.22 -21.52
N GLY A 709 9.29 3.15 -20.19
CA GLY A 709 10.19 4.00 -19.41
C GLY A 709 10.66 3.40 -18.10
N GLY A 710 11.79 3.92 -17.60
CA GLY A 710 12.40 3.51 -16.35
C GLY A 710 13.27 4.60 -15.74
N SER A 711 13.55 4.48 -14.45
CA SER A 711 14.37 5.44 -13.69
C SER A 711 15.80 4.94 -13.43
N GLY A 712 16.16 3.78 -13.99
CA GLY A 712 17.48 3.22 -13.82
C GLY A 712 17.74 2.62 -12.44
N ARG A 713 18.99 2.32 -12.15
CA ARG A 713 19.45 1.73 -10.87
C ARG A 713 19.73 2.80 -9.86
N THR A 714 19.42 2.52 -8.58
CA THR A 714 19.84 3.35 -7.45
C THR A 714 20.74 2.57 -6.51
N LEU A 715 21.87 3.16 -6.13
CA LEU A 715 22.77 2.66 -5.11
C LEU A 715 22.60 3.50 -3.84
N SER A 716 22.22 2.86 -2.73
CA SER A 716 22.01 3.55 -1.45
C SER A 716 23.01 3.04 -0.42
N LEU A 717 23.91 3.90 0.02
CA LEU A 717 24.82 3.63 1.12
C LEU A 717 24.21 4.19 2.41
N LYS A 718 24.02 3.34 3.41
CA LYS A 718 23.44 3.69 4.71
C LYS A 718 24.39 3.36 5.85
N ILE A 719 24.51 4.24 6.81
CA ILE A 719 25.27 4.05 8.04
C ILE A 719 24.35 4.35 9.21
N ASN A 720 24.12 3.37 10.08
CA ASN A 720 23.27 3.52 11.26
C ASN A 720 24.04 3.14 12.51
N GLY A 721 23.83 3.88 13.59
CA GLY A 721 24.40 3.60 14.90
C GLY A 721 23.37 3.79 16.02
N ASN A 722 23.45 2.93 17.02
CA ASN A 722 22.68 3.00 18.25
C ASN A 722 23.62 3.27 19.43
N PHE A 723 23.25 4.24 20.29
CA PHE A 723 24.05 4.73 21.40
C PHE A 723 23.26 4.80 22.68
#